data_7fa678569e4da7c762d98bb2a7e878c3
#
_entry.id   7fa678569e4da7c762d98bb2a7e878c3
#
_cell.length_a   1.000
_cell.length_b   1.000
_cell.length_c   1.000
_cell.angle_alpha   90.00
_cell.angle_beta   90.00
_cell.angle_gamma   90.00
#
_symmetry.space_group_name_H-M   'P 1'
#
loop_
_entity.id
_entity.type
_entity.pdbx_description
1 polymer ?
#
loop_
_entity_poly.entity_id
_entity_poly.type
_entity_poly.pdbx_seq_one_letter_code
_entity_poly.pdbx_strand_id
1 'polypeptide(L)'
;MKNRFRLNLFRFVLLLSVCVSCSQEYDKALEDALNLAGENRPELEKVLRHYHGDTLKLEAAKFLIRNMPGHYSFADTMEVKPYYDEVDSVLTTMKGCNVWTIRDSLVKIDNKYADLSPEWVEDIQIIKADFLIQNIDSAFVQWKKRAWARHLDFEQFCEYLLPYKAEELQPLDAWRTYLREFHPDHLDELRYCDQLKNSSLQSAITLNDNLWYYMRPELTEASQVRPIYRLSTRLRMPFGICADFTNMAISVFRSQGIPVALDFTPQWAFRSLGHTWNVVLVNNGKNVPFSGATSNPGQPHKPDERMAKVFRITYAVNPDLKRLSEIEAFVPRAFRYPFFKDVTEEYMDCEDVEIEVGDSLDGRYAYLTVFDNTEWKPVDFALIKGSKVVFRKVGMNSVYLPVCYEAGGQMKAIGHPFLHTYDKEVRPFIPDTSRRVTLKLLRKYPVLRHVQGVVMRLDSGEFHASNDARFREYEMLYRVTDCSVTGREVVLPDTLGAFRYWRYYQPKNGSYCNIADIRFYERATGKQCVGKIIGTDGCWEGNPGHTKDKAFDGDLLTFFDAPVSSEAWTGMDFGKPVDIGRFVFTGRGDGNSIDIGDWYELLYWKEGGWHSAGKRKAETVHLLYEDMPRGALYWLRDLSKGKEERIFSYEDGKQVWW
;
A
#
# COMPACT_ATOMS: atom_id res chain seq x y z
N MET A 1 -40.85 -36.02 31.40
CA MET A 1 -41.37 -34.65 31.17
C MET A 1 -40.79 -33.61 32.10
N LYS A 2 -40.63 -33.83 33.42
CA LYS A 2 -40.10 -32.82 34.36
C LYS A 2 -38.65 -32.32 34.08
N ASN A 3 -37.75 -33.13 33.56
CA ASN A 3 -36.38 -32.74 33.30
C ASN A 3 -36.22 -31.88 32.01
N ARG A 4 -37.05 -32.08 31.00
CA ARG A 4 -37.05 -31.23 29.79
C ARG A 4 -37.58 -29.81 30.08
N PHE A 5 -38.56 -29.71 31.00
CA PHE A 5 -39.12 -28.42 31.38
C PHE A 5 -38.13 -27.57 32.20
N ARG A 6 -37.34 -28.20 33.11
CA ARG A 6 -36.27 -27.52 33.86
C ARG A 6 -35.12 -27.07 32.98
N LEU A 7 -34.73 -27.84 31.97
CA LEU A 7 -33.67 -27.50 31.04
C LEU A 7 -34.06 -26.32 30.14
N ASN A 8 -35.32 -26.30 29.68
CA ASN A 8 -35.85 -25.17 28.89
C ASN A 8 -36.06 -23.90 29.71
N LEU A 9 -36.48 -24.03 30.96
CA LEU A 9 -36.61 -22.88 31.88
C LEU A 9 -35.22 -22.29 32.20
N PHE A 10 -34.20 -23.13 32.42
CA PHE A 10 -32.82 -22.70 32.66
C PHE A 10 -32.21 -22.01 31.43
N ARG A 11 -32.46 -22.53 30.23
CA ARG A 11 -32.06 -21.89 28.96
C ARG A 11 -32.79 -20.56 28.73
N PHE A 12 -34.06 -20.47 29.08
CA PHE A 12 -34.84 -19.23 28.96
C PHE A 12 -34.41 -18.18 29.96
N VAL A 13 -34.08 -18.54 31.20
CA VAL A 13 -33.56 -17.65 32.24
C VAL A 13 -32.12 -17.20 31.88
N LEU A 14 -31.30 -18.08 31.33
CA LEU A 14 -29.93 -17.74 30.84
C LEU A 14 -30.01 -16.76 29.66
N LEU A 15 -30.91 -16.97 28.71
CA LEU A 15 -31.14 -16.06 27.58
C LEU A 15 -31.67 -14.69 28.04
N LEU A 16 -32.58 -14.67 29.00
CA LEU A 16 -33.08 -13.42 29.60
C LEU A 16 -31.98 -12.67 30.37
N SER A 17 -31.14 -13.35 31.13
CA SER A 17 -30.03 -12.73 31.86
C SER A 17 -28.95 -12.17 30.91
N VAL A 18 -28.66 -12.83 29.79
CA VAL A 18 -27.76 -12.33 28.76
C VAL A 18 -28.34 -11.10 28.06
N CYS A 19 -29.64 -11.12 27.71
CA CYS A 19 -30.31 -9.96 27.09
C CYS A 19 -30.38 -8.73 28.04
N VAL A 20 -30.62 -8.94 29.34
CA VAL A 20 -30.64 -7.85 30.30
C VAL A 20 -29.24 -7.29 30.57
N SER A 21 -28.21 -8.12 30.61
CA SER A 21 -26.82 -7.69 30.73
C SER A 21 -26.37 -6.86 29.54
N CYS A 22 -26.66 -7.33 28.30
CA CYS A 22 -26.34 -6.58 27.08
C CYS A 22 -27.08 -5.23 27.02
N SER A 23 -28.34 -5.15 27.44
CA SER A 23 -29.06 -3.85 27.45
C SER A 23 -28.50 -2.87 28.47
N GLN A 24 -28.08 -3.33 29.66
CA GLN A 24 -27.45 -2.50 30.66
C GLN A 24 -26.07 -1.97 30.26
N GLU A 25 -25.22 -2.80 29.59
CA GLU A 25 -23.97 -2.35 29.03
C GLU A 25 -24.17 -1.35 27.88
N TYR A 26 -25.17 -1.57 27.06
CA TYR A 26 -25.54 -0.68 25.96
C TYR A 26 -25.97 0.72 26.47
N ASP A 27 -26.84 0.77 27.46
CA ASP A 27 -27.29 2.03 28.07
C ASP A 27 -26.14 2.75 28.78
N LYS A 28 -25.25 2.01 29.44
CA LYS A 28 -24.06 2.56 30.09
C LYS A 28 -23.10 3.19 29.07
N ALA A 29 -22.79 2.49 27.97
CA ALA A 29 -21.88 3.02 26.93
C ALA A 29 -22.44 4.31 26.29
N LEU A 30 -23.77 4.41 26.11
CA LEU A 30 -24.39 5.63 25.63
C LEU A 30 -24.24 6.78 26.62
N GLU A 31 -24.47 6.51 27.91
CA GLU A 31 -24.34 7.53 28.97
C GLU A 31 -22.90 7.99 29.14
N ASP A 32 -21.93 7.06 29.08
CA ASP A 32 -20.51 7.39 29.11
C ASP A 32 -20.12 8.31 27.92
N ALA A 33 -20.64 8.01 26.71
CA ALA A 33 -20.45 8.87 25.56
C ALA A 33 -21.06 10.27 25.73
N LEU A 34 -22.29 10.36 26.25
CA LEU A 34 -22.95 11.64 26.54
C LEU A 34 -22.17 12.46 27.57
N ASN A 35 -21.55 11.81 28.58
CA ASN A 35 -20.70 12.48 29.55
C ASN A 35 -19.40 13.03 28.93
N LEU A 36 -18.78 12.28 27.97
CA LEU A 36 -17.60 12.74 27.24
C LEU A 36 -17.89 13.94 26.30
N ALA A 37 -19.15 14.11 25.88
CA ALA A 37 -19.54 15.26 25.06
C ALA A 37 -19.39 16.60 25.77
N GLY A 38 -19.35 16.62 27.12
CA GLY A 38 -19.19 17.84 27.90
C GLY A 38 -20.24 18.90 27.55
N GLU A 39 -19.82 20.08 27.17
CA GLU A 39 -20.71 21.18 26.77
C GLU A 39 -21.58 20.89 25.55
N ASN A 40 -21.20 19.93 24.70
CA ASN A 40 -21.95 19.54 23.52
C ASN A 40 -23.07 18.51 23.82
N ARG A 41 -23.16 17.96 25.05
CA ARG A 41 -24.19 16.99 25.44
C ARG A 41 -25.61 17.40 25.05
N PRO A 42 -26.07 18.69 25.26
CA PRO A 42 -27.43 19.10 24.87
C PRO A 42 -27.75 18.90 23.39
N GLU A 43 -26.77 19.03 22.50
CA GLU A 43 -26.94 18.78 21.06
C GLU A 43 -27.24 17.30 20.79
N LEU A 44 -26.49 16.37 21.41
CA LEU A 44 -26.71 14.94 21.26
C LEU A 44 -28.07 14.51 21.87
N GLU A 45 -28.41 15.02 23.03
CA GLU A 45 -29.74 14.78 23.64
C GLU A 45 -30.88 15.33 22.78
N LYS A 46 -30.68 16.44 22.05
CA LYS A 46 -31.66 16.97 21.08
C LYS A 46 -31.93 15.97 19.98
N VAL A 47 -30.89 15.25 19.45
CA VAL A 47 -31.07 14.19 18.47
C VAL A 47 -31.91 13.02 19.03
N LEU A 48 -31.59 12.56 20.24
CA LEU A 48 -32.34 11.49 20.89
C LEU A 48 -33.81 11.86 21.13
N ARG A 49 -34.07 13.08 21.60
CA ARG A 49 -35.43 13.59 21.75
C ARG A 49 -36.18 13.71 20.42
N HIS A 50 -35.49 14.12 19.34
CA HIS A 50 -36.07 14.25 18.01
C HIS A 50 -36.64 12.92 17.51
N TYR A 51 -35.97 11.80 17.78
CA TYR A 51 -36.38 10.47 17.31
C TYR A 51 -37.14 9.66 18.34
N HIS A 52 -37.59 10.24 19.45
CA HIS A 52 -38.31 9.53 20.53
C HIS A 52 -39.52 8.70 20.00
N GLY A 53 -40.19 9.19 18.97
CA GLY A 53 -41.35 8.52 18.35
C GLY A 53 -41.00 7.55 17.21
N ASP A 54 -39.73 7.42 16.82
CA ASP A 54 -39.26 6.53 15.72
C ASP A 54 -38.17 5.58 16.23
N THR A 55 -38.56 4.39 16.60
CA THR A 55 -37.69 3.41 17.28
C THR A 55 -36.42 3.10 16.45
N LEU A 56 -36.54 2.91 15.12
CA LEU A 56 -35.39 2.56 14.30
C LEU A 56 -34.40 3.73 14.18
N LYS A 57 -34.88 4.94 13.97
CA LYS A 57 -34.00 6.12 13.90
C LYS A 57 -33.41 6.45 15.26
N LEU A 58 -34.15 6.22 16.36
CA LEU A 58 -33.62 6.37 17.72
C LEU A 58 -32.46 5.40 17.96
N GLU A 59 -32.60 4.13 17.59
CA GLU A 59 -31.50 3.15 17.72
C GLU A 59 -30.30 3.49 16.83
N ALA A 60 -30.53 4.03 15.64
CA ALA A 60 -29.47 4.53 14.77
C ALA A 60 -28.75 5.76 15.38
N ALA A 61 -29.48 6.67 16.00
CA ALA A 61 -28.90 7.80 16.74
C ALA A 61 -28.07 7.34 17.93
N LYS A 62 -28.60 6.41 18.72
CA LYS A 62 -27.87 5.78 19.83
C LYS A 62 -26.60 5.06 19.35
N PHE A 63 -26.67 4.33 18.21
CA PHE A 63 -25.52 3.67 17.61
C PHE A 63 -24.42 4.68 17.26
N LEU A 64 -24.75 5.78 16.58
CA LEU A 64 -23.78 6.82 16.24
C LEU A 64 -23.19 7.48 17.49
N ILE A 65 -24.00 7.90 18.46
CA ILE A 65 -23.54 8.61 19.66
C ILE A 65 -22.66 7.70 20.53
N ARG A 66 -23.08 6.47 20.78
CA ARG A 66 -22.36 5.51 21.62
C ARG A 66 -20.96 5.19 21.08
N ASN A 67 -20.81 5.10 19.75
CA ASN A 67 -19.55 4.76 19.10
C ASN A 67 -18.76 6.01 18.65
N MET A 68 -19.22 7.21 18.96
CA MET A 68 -18.57 8.46 18.55
C MET A 68 -17.28 8.79 19.34
N PRO A 69 -17.12 8.44 20.63
CA PRO A 69 -15.87 8.67 21.34
C PRO A 69 -14.67 8.04 20.62
N GLY A 70 -13.62 8.85 20.41
CA GLY A 70 -12.43 8.46 19.70
C GLY A 70 -12.46 8.72 18.18
N HIS A 71 -13.61 9.14 17.61
CA HIS A 71 -13.65 9.72 16.28
C HIS A 71 -13.24 11.18 16.32
N TYR A 72 -12.27 11.56 15.48
CA TYR A 72 -11.72 12.91 15.41
C TYR A 72 -11.95 13.52 14.03
N SER A 73 -12.12 14.83 13.99
CA SER A 73 -12.19 15.63 12.77
C SER A 73 -11.18 16.77 12.83
N PHE A 74 -10.67 17.19 11.71
CA PHE A 74 -9.99 18.47 11.64
C PHE A 74 -10.98 19.59 11.99
N ALA A 75 -10.60 20.43 12.94
CA ALA A 75 -11.36 21.64 13.23
C ALA A 75 -11.26 22.59 12.03
N ASP A 76 -12.41 23.08 11.56
CA ASP A 76 -12.49 24.12 10.52
C ASP A 76 -12.21 25.48 11.17
N THR A 77 -10.97 25.67 11.58
CA THR A 77 -10.53 26.90 12.27
C THR A 77 -10.26 28.03 11.28
N MET A 78 -10.22 29.26 11.78
CA MET A 78 -9.84 30.43 11.00
C MET A 78 -8.46 30.30 10.36
N GLU A 79 -7.57 29.48 10.91
CA GLU A 79 -6.21 29.23 10.41
C GLU A 79 -6.18 28.32 9.19
N VAL A 80 -7.06 27.32 9.13
CA VAL A 80 -7.12 26.33 8.04
C VAL A 80 -7.93 26.86 6.85
N LYS A 81 -8.88 27.76 7.11
CA LYS A 81 -9.76 28.30 6.08
C LYS A 81 -9.03 28.91 4.89
N PRO A 82 -7.99 29.76 5.03
CA PRO A 82 -7.27 30.33 3.90
C PRO A 82 -6.63 29.28 2.99
N TYR A 83 -6.13 28.18 3.56
CA TYR A 83 -5.58 27.05 2.80
C TYR A 83 -6.66 26.43 1.90
N TYR A 84 -7.83 26.10 2.44
CA TYR A 84 -8.92 25.53 1.65
C TYR A 84 -9.44 26.50 0.59
N ASP A 85 -9.54 27.80 0.90
CA ASP A 85 -10.01 28.84 -0.04
C ASP A 85 -9.03 28.97 -1.24
N GLU A 86 -7.72 28.90 -1.02
CA GLU A 86 -6.73 28.93 -2.09
C GLU A 86 -6.76 27.65 -2.94
N VAL A 87 -6.88 26.48 -2.32
CA VAL A 87 -7.03 25.19 -3.04
C VAL A 87 -8.28 25.22 -3.92
N ASP A 88 -9.41 25.64 -3.37
CA ASP A 88 -10.69 25.74 -4.10
C ASP A 88 -10.63 26.77 -5.23
N SER A 89 -9.91 27.86 -5.04
CA SER A 89 -9.66 28.87 -6.08
C SER A 89 -8.87 28.27 -7.27
N VAL A 90 -7.78 27.53 -7.00
CA VAL A 90 -7.00 26.87 -8.05
C VAL A 90 -7.85 25.86 -8.81
N LEU A 91 -8.59 24.98 -8.11
CA LEU A 91 -9.46 23.99 -8.76
C LEU A 91 -10.59 24.61 -9.60
N THR A 92 -11.02 25.82 -9.24
CA THR A 92 -12.05 26.55 -9.97
C THR A 92 -11.48 27.27 -11.20
N THR A 93 -10.39 28.01 -11.02
CA THR A 93 -9.80 28.85 -12.07
C THR A 93 -9.04 28.05 -13.13
N MET A 94 -8.49 26.91 -12.75
CA MET A 94 -7.72 26.03 -13.63
C MET A 94 -8.55 24.84 -14.17
N LYS A 95 -9.87 24.90 -14.08
CA LYS A 95 -10.75 23.88 -14.64
C LYS A 95 -10.48 23.69 -16.13
N GLY A 96 -10.14 22.45 -16.52
CA GLY A 96 -9.79 22.09 -17.90
C GLY A 96 -8.33 22.28 -18.29
N CYS A 97 -7.49 22.76 -17.37
CA CYS A 97 -6.04 22.75 -17.56
C CYS A 97 -5.48 21.31 -17.45
N ASN A 98 -4.23 21.15 -17.93
CA ASN A 98 -3.51 19.89 -17.72
C ASN A 98 -3.38 19.57 -16.23
N VAL A 99 -3.62 18.32 -15.86
CA VAL A 99 -3.62 17.84 -14.47
C VAL A 99 -2.29 18.13 -13.73
N TRP A 100 -1.18 18.01 -14.42
CA TRP A 100 0.15 18.29 -13.85
C TRP A 100 0.34 19.78 -13.52
N THR A 101 -0.22 20.69 -14.34
CA THR A 101 -0.18 22.13 -14.06
C THR A 101 -1.02 22.49 -12.83
N ILE A 102 -2.18 21.84 -12.65
CA ILE A 102 -3.01 21.99 -11.45
C ILE A 102 -2.23 21.49 -10.24
N ARG A 103 -1.64 20.28 -10.32
CA ARG A 103 -0.82 19.69 -9.26
C ARG A 103 0.33 20.60 -8.82
N ASP A 104 1.09 21.14 -9.79
CA ASP A 104 2.21 22.05 -9.50
C ASP A 104 1.76 23.33 -8.78
N SER A 105 0.55 23.82 -9.08
CA SER A 105 -0.04 24.96 -8.39
C SER A 105 -0.45 24.62 -6.96
N LEU A 106 -1.00 23.44 -6.73
CA LEU A 106 -1.36 22.98 -5.38
C LEU A 106 -0.12 22.70 -4.53
N VAL A 107 0.95 22.14 -5.10
CA VAL A 107 2.24 21.96 -4.39
C VAL A 107 2.79 23.29 -3.88
N LYS A 108 2.62 24.39 -4.62
CA LYS A 108 3.02 25.73 -4.15
C LYS A 108 2.20 26.19 -2.95
N ILE A 109 0.88 25.88 -2.94
CA ILE A 109 0.01 26.19 -1.81
C ILE A 109 0.43 25.33 -0.61
N ASP A 110 0.65 24.03 -0.79
CA ASP A 110 1.12 23.15 0.28
C ASP A 110 2.43 23.65 0.91
N ASN A 111 3.39 24.07 0.08
CA ASN A 111 4.66 24.62 0.57
C ASN A 111 4.45 25.94 1.32
N LYS A 112 3.51 26.78 0.88
CA LYS A 112 3.16 28.04 1.57
C LYS A 112 2.59 27.78 2.97
N TYR A 113 1.84 26.71 3.13
CA TYR A 113 1.19 26.32 4.38
C TYR A 113 1.86 25.11 5.06
N ALA A 114 3.17 24.88 4.81
CA ALA A 114 3.91 23.73 5.32
C ALA A 114 3.91 23.65 6.87
N ASP A 115 3.86 24.78 7.54
CA ASP A 115 3.84 24.89 9.00
C ASP A 115 2.42 24.82 9.60
N LEU A 116 1.37 24.68 8.75
CA LEU A 116 0.01 24.59 9.23
C LEU A 116 -0.20 23.26 9.96
N SER A 117 -0.54 23.36 11.24
CA SER A 117 -0.85 22.21 12.10
C SER A 117 -2.31 22.30 12.54
N PRO A 118 -3.26 21.75 11.77
CA PRO A 118 -4.67 21.82 12.13
C PRO A 118 -4.96 21.13 13.46
N GLU A 119 -5.80 21.72 14.28
CA GLU A 119 -6.26 21.09 15.50
C GLU A 119 -7.19 19.91 15.19
N TRP A 120 -7.09 18.88 16.00
CA TRP A 120 -7.96 17.71 15.95
C TRP A 120 -8.90 17.78 17.14
N VAL A 121 -10.19 17.66 16.87
CA VAL A 121 -11.23 17.72 17.90
C VAL A 121 -12.07 16.46 17.82
N GLU A 122 -12.40 15.89 18.95
CA GLU A 122 -13.34 14.76 19.01
C GLU A 122 -14.70 15.16 18.46
N ASP A 123 -15.24 14.37 17.56
CA ASP A 123 -16.53 14.63 16.91
C ASP A 123 -17.64 14.84 17.96
N ILE A 124 -17.60 14.06 19.02
CA ILE A 124 -18.60 14.11 20.10
C ILE A 124 -18.68 15.48 20.80
N GLN A 125 -17.59 16.25 20.79
CA GLN A 125 -17.51 17.56 21.42
C GLN A 125 -17.97 18.70 20.50
N ILE A 126 -18.07 18.48 19.18
CA ILE A 126 -18.35 19.55 18.22
C ILE A 126 -19.57 19.32 17.33
N ILE A 127 -19.98 18.04 17.12
CA ILE A 127 -21.05 17.70 16.19
C ILE A 127 -22.39 18.27 16.63
N LYS A 128 -23.15 18.85 15.71
CA LYS A 128 -24.43 19.51 15.99
C LYS A 128 -25.61 18.59 15.70
N ALA A 129 -26.68 18.80 16.43
CA ALA A 129 -27.92 18.02 16.30
C ALA A 129 -28.46 18.02 14.86
N ASP A 130 -28.50 19.19 14.24
CA ASP A 130 -29.04 19.32 12.87
C ASP A 130 -28.23 18.54 11.84
N PHE A 131 -26.89 18.46 12.02
CA PHE A 131 -26.02 17.65 11.18
C PHE A 131 -26.34 16.15 11.33
N LEU A 132 -26.42 15.64 12.57
CA LEU A 132 -26.73 14.22 12.81
C LEU A 132 -28.14 13.84 12.34
N ILE A 133 -29.14 14.69 12.63
CA ILE A 133 -30.52 14.48 12.17
C ILE A 133 -30.57 14.38 10.64
N GLN A 134 -29.93 15.33 9.96
CA GLN A 134 -29.87 15.33 8.50
C GLN A 134 -29.16 14.10 7.95
N ASN A 135 -28.04 13.67 8.56
CA ASN A 135 -27.32 12.46 8.18
C ASN A 135 -28.20 11.22 8.32
N ILE A 136 -28.84 11.05 9.50
CA ILE A 136 -29.72 9.90 9.79
C ILE A 136 -30.88 9.87 8.81
N ASP A 137 -31.61 10.97 8.67
CA ASP A 137 -32.77 11.04 7.77
C ASP A 137 -32.41 10.75 6.32
N SER A 138 -31.31 11.30 5.85
CA SER A 138 -30.83 11.04 4.48
C SER A 138 -30.44 9.57 4.28
N ALA A 139 -29.75 8.97 5.25
CA ALA A 139 -29.37 7.55 5.18
C ALA A 139 -30.60 6.63 5.17
N PHE A 140 -31.61 6.91 6.03
CA PHE A 140 -32.86 6.17 6.04
C PHE A 140 -33.65 6.30 4.73
N VAL A 141 -33.67 7.50 4.14
CA VAL A 141 -34.31 7.71 2.81
C VAL A 141 -33.67 6.80 1.77
N GLN A 142 -32.36 6.73 1.72
CA GLN A 142 -31.66 5.88 0.75
C GLN A 142 -31.89 4.40 1.04
N TRP A 143 -31.79 3.96 2.30
CA TRP A 143 -32.04 2.57 2.71
C TRP A 143 -33.44 2.09 2.31
N LYS A 144 -34.46 2.93 2.51
CA LYS A 144 -35.86 2.54 2.24
C LYS A 144 -36.27 2.71 0.76
N LYS A 145 -35.71 3.70 0.05
CA LYS A 145 -36.09 3.99 -1.34
C LYS A 145 -35.31 3.15 -2.35
N ARG A 146 -34.01 2.93 -2.15
CA ARG A 146 -33.16 2.24 -3.11
C ARG A 146 -33.39 0.73 -3.06
N ALA A 147 -33.76 0.13 -4.16
CA ALA A 147 -34.07 -1.28 -4.23
C ALA A 147 -32.85 -2.17 -3.87
N TRP A 148 -31.67 -1.73 -4.26
CA TRP A 148 -30.42 -2.41 -3.99
C TRP A 148 -29.92 -2.28 -2.53
N ALA A 149 -30.54 -1.42 -1.70
CA ALA A 149 -30.25 -1.30 -0.28
C ALA A 149 -31.17 -2.15 0.62
N ARG A 150 -32.28 -2.66 0.08
CA ARG A 150 -33.35 -3.32 0.88
C ARG A 150 -32.94 -4.65 1.49
N HIS A 151 -31.86 -5.26 1.02
CA HIS A 151 -31.36 -6.52 1.56
C HIS A 151 -30.62 -6.35 2.90
N LEU A 152 -30.26 -5.11 3.25
CA LEU A 152 -29.52 -4.84 4.48
C LEU A 152 -30.43 -5.01 5.70
N ASP A 153 -29.94 -5.76 6.69
CA ASP A 153 -30.47 -5.68 8.04
C ASP A 153 -30.05 -4.36 8.74
N PHE A 154 -30.49 -4.16 9.97
CA PHE A 154 -30.22 -2.91 10.68
C PHE A 154 -28.75 -2.74 11.07
N GLU A 155 -28.05 -3.81 11.45
CA GLU A 155 -26.62 -3.78 11.78
C GLU A 155 -25.78 -3.44 10.55
N GLN A 156 -26.07 -4.09 9.42
CA GLN A 156 -25.43 -3.78 8.14
C GLN A 156 -25.72 -2.35 7.70
N PHE A 157 -26.95 -1.85 7.87
CA PHE A 157 -27.27 -0.45 7.61
C PHE A 157 -26.42 0.49 8.45
N CYS A 158 -26.27 0.23 9.76
CA CYS A 158 -25.50 1.03 10.69
C CYS A 158 -24.03 1.12 10.32
N GLU A 159 -23.42 0.07 9.74
CA GLU A 159 -22.00 0.07 9.36
C GLU A 159 -21.76 0.52 7.91
N TYR A 160 -22.62 0.13 6.96
CA TYR A 160 -22.35 0.33 5.54
C TYR A 160 -23.00 1.58 4.94
N LEU A 161 -24.10 2.11 5.52
CA LEU A 161 -24.79 3.28 4.98
C LEU A 161 -24.88 4.47 5.94
N LEU A 162 -25.04 4.24 7.24
CA LEU A 162 -25.36 5.29 8.23
C LEU A 162 -24.17 6.23 8.55
N PRO A 163 -22.91 5.78 8.64
CA PRO A 163 -21.83 6.63 9.11
C PRO A 163 -21.66 7.90 8.28
N TYR A 164 -21.37 9.01 8.96
CA TYR A 164 -21.22 10.35 8.36
C TYR A 164 -19.82 10.64 7.86
N LYS A 165 -18.84 9.80 8.19
CA LYS A 165 -17.45 9.89 7.73
C LYS A 165 -16.99 8.56 7.13
N ALA A 166 -15.91 8.61 6.37
CA ALA A 166 -15.26 7.46 5.73
C ALA A 166 -13.90 7.15 6.35
N GLU A 167 -13.21 8.16 6.88
CA GLU A 167 -11.87 8.06 7.46
C GLU A 167 -11.73 8.95 8.70
N GLU A 168 -10.73 8.65 9.53
CA GLU A 168 -10.38 9.51 10.65
C GLU A 168 -9.86 10.86 10.17
N LEU A 169 -10.05 11.89 11.00
CA LEU A 169 -9.68 13.28 10.74
C LEU A 169 -10.41 13.93 9.55
N GLN A 170 -11.32 13.23 8.87
CA GLN A 170 -12.17 13.83 7.86
C GLN A 170 -12.96 15.00 8.46
N PRO A 171 -12.93 16.21 7.86
CA PRO A 171 -13.74 17.33 8.32
C PRO A 171 -15.24 16.97 8.35
N LEU A 172 -15.97 17.49 9.34
CA LEU A 172 -17.42 17.34 9.38
C LEU A 172 -18.03 18.10 8.19
N ASP A 173 -18.39 17.37 7.16
CA ASP A 173 -18.91 17.88 5.89
C ASP A 173 -20.30 17.29 5.65
N ALA A 174 -21.29 18.15 5.45
CA ALA A 174 -22.69 17.74 5.19
C ALA A 174 -22.86 17.19 3.76
N TRP A 175 -21.97 16.28 3.34
CA TRP A 175 -21.90 15.74 1.98
C TRP A 175 -23.21 15.11 1.49
N ARG A 176 -24.02 14.55 2.37
CA ARG A 176 -25.33 14.00 1.97
C ARG A 176 -26.29 15.08 1.44
N THR A 177 -26.08 16.34 1.81
CA THR A 177 -26.90 17.45 1.37
C THR A 177 -26.66 17.77 -0.10
N TYR A 178 -25.41 18.06 -0.47
CA TYR A 178 -25.08 18.42 -1.85
C TYR A 178 -25.01 17.22 -2.78
N LEU A 179 -24.68 16.01 -2.29
CA LEU A 179 -24.77 14.79 -3.09
C LEU A 179 -26.19 14.30 -3.34
N ARG A 180 -27.20 14.89 -2.70
CA ARG A 180 -28.62 14.63 -3.02
C ARG A 180 -28.95 14.99 -4.47
N GLU A 181 -28.32 16.04 -4.97
CA GLU A 181 -28.50 16.54 -6.33
C GLU A 181 -27.56 15.86 -7.34
N PHE A 182 -26.69 14.98 -6.86
CA PHE A 182 -25.84 14.20 -7.74
C PHE A 182 -26.66 13.05 -8.35
N HIS A 183 -26.86 13.13 -9.66
CA HIS A 183 -27.59 12.16 -10.45
C HIS A 183 -26.62 11.43 -11.40
N PRO A 184 -26.05 10.29 -10.97
CA PRO A 184 -25.18 9.51 -11.84
C PRO A 184 -25.94 8.93 -13.03
N ASP A 185 -25.32 8.97 -14.21
CA ASP A 185 -25.91 8.45 -15.43
C ASP A 185 -26.24 6.95 -15.29
N HIS A 186 -27.38 6.54 -15.81
CA HIS A 186 -27.86 5.17 -15.86
C HIS A 186 -28.12 4.46 -14.50
N LEU A 187 -27.79 5.05 -13.36
CA LEU A 187 -28.02 4.40 -12.06
C LEU A 187 -29.51 4.24 -11.78
N ASP A 188 -30.31 5.28 -12.00
CA ASP A 188 -31.75 5.21 -11.78
C ASP A 188 -32.49 4.37 -12.84
N GLU A 189 -31.87 4.12 -13.98
CA GLU A 189 -32.41 3.27 -15.06
C GLU A 189 -32.38 1.78 -14.69
N LEU A 190 -31.52 1.36 -13.73
CA LEU A 190 -31.51 -0.02 -13.22
C LEU A 190 -32.89 -0.48 -12.75
N ARG A 191 -33.77 0.43 -12.29
CA ARG A 191 -35.15 0.13 -11.89
C ARG A 191 -35.99 -0.53 -12.98
N TYR A 192 -35.63 -0.31 -14.24
CA TYR A 192 -36.35 -0.86 -15.39
C TYR A 192 -35.83 -2.24 -15.81
N CYS A 193 -34.73 -2.70 -15.22
CA CYS A 193 -34.16 -4.03 -15.47
C CYS A 193 -34.52 -4.98 -14.33
N ASP A 194 -35.48 -5.88 -14.54
CA ASP A 194 -35.99 -6.77 -13.50
C ASP A 194 -34.91 -7.65 -12.85
N GLN A 195 -33.87 -8.01 -13.57
CA GLN A 195 -32.77 -8.82 -13.07
C GLN A 195 -31.77 -8.03 -12.22
N LEU A 196 -31.61 -6.74 -12.48
CA LEU A 196 -30.55 -5.90 -11.91
C LEU A 196 -31.05 -4.83 -10.92
N LYS A 197 -32.35 -4.52 -10.92
CA LYS A 197 -32.93 -3.43 -10.12
C LYS A 197 -32.64 -3.50 -8.60
N ASN A 198 -32.42 -4.71 -8.07
CA ASN A 198 -32.11 -4.92 -6.67
C ASN A 198 -30.62 -5.20 -6.43
N SER A 199 -29.78 -5.22 -7.46
CA SER A 199 -28.38 -5.63 -7.37
C SER A 199 -27.51 -4.49 -6.83
N SER A 200 -27.02 -4.63 -5.59
CA SER A 200 -26.01 -3.72 -5.05
C SER A 200 -24.68 -3.82 -5.80
N LEU A 201 -24.34 -4.98 -6.34
CA LEU A 201 -23.16 -5.17 -7.19
C LEU A 201 -23.26 -4.33 -8.48
N GLN A 202 -24.38 -4.47 -9.22
CA GLN A 202 -24.54 -3.74 -10.47
C GLN A 202 -24.65 -2.23 -10.25
N SER A 203 -25.33 -1.79 -9.19
CA SER A 203 -25.39 -0.37 -8.86
C SER A 203 -24.01 0.20 -8.52
N ALA A 204 -23.16 -0.60 -7.85
CA ALA A 204 -21.78 -0.20 -7.57
C ALA A 204 -20.93 -0.11 -8.85
N ILE A 205 -21.03 -1.06 -9.76
CA ILE A 205 -20.35 -1.02 -11.06
C ILE A 205 -20.77 0.24 -11.83
N THR A 206 -22.06 0.48 -11.98
CA THR A 206 -22.60 1.65 -12.73
C THR A 206 -22.11 2.96 -12.14
N LEU A 207 -22.14 3.10 -10.81
CA LEU A 207 -21.67 4.34 -10.16
C LEU A 207 -20.15 4.50 -10.26
N ASN A 208 -19.38 3.41 -10.19
CA ASN A 208 -17.93 3.46 -10.30
C ASN A 208 -17.48 3.87 -11.71
N ASP A 209 -18.14 3.36 -12.75
CA ASP A 209 -17.93 3.77 -14.14
C ASP A 209 -18.20 5.28 -14.32
N ASN A 210 -19.28 5.80 -13.69
CA ASN A 210 -19.55 7.24 -13.66
C ASN A 210 -18.41 8.03 -13.04
N LEU A 211 -17.94 7.61 -11.84
CA LEU A 211 -16.84 8.29 -11.17
C LEU A 211 -15.56 8.28 -12.01
N TRP A 212 -15.24 7.15 -12.64
CA TRP A 212 -14.09 7.03 -13.52
C TRP A 212 -14.18 7.97 -14.73
N TYR A 213 -15.35 8.03 -15.36
CA TYR A 213 -15.60 8.87 -16.53
C TYR A 213 -15.47 10.37 -16.21
N TYR A 214 -16.06 10.81 -15.09
CA TYR A 214 -16.06 12.22 -14.70
C TYR A 214 -14.72 12.68 -14.13
N MET A 215 -14.06 11.85 -13.35
CA MET A 215 -12.82 12.23 -12.66
C MET A 215 -11.57 11.94 -13.47
N ARG A 216 -11.56 10.86 -14.26
CA ARG A 216 -10.36 10.36 -14.95
C ARG A 216 -9.15 10.36 -14.01
N PRO A 217 -9.21 9.61 -12.90
CA PRO A 217 -8.28 9.75 -11.81
C PRO A 217 -6.87 9.36 -12.21
N GLU A 218 -5.91 10.17 -11.80
CA GLU A 218 -4.49 9.87 -11.91
C GLU A 218 -3.90 9.58 -10.52
N LEU A 219 -3.33 8.40 -10.34
CA LEU A 219 -2.65 8.04 -9.10
C LEU A 219 -1.30 8.75 -9.05
N THR A 220 -1.07 9.49 -7.97
CA THR A 220 0.17 10.19 -7.70
C THR A 220 0.70 9.82 -6.34
N GLU A 221 2.01 9.87 -6.16
CA GLU A 221 2.60 9.72 -4.84
C GLU A 221 2.28 10.96 -3.99
N ALA A 222 1.80 10.72 -2.76
CA ALA A 222 1.61 11.77 -1.79
C ALA A 222 2.95 12.14 -1.16
N SER A 223 3.42 13.36 -1.39
CA SER A 223 4.70 13.80 -0.87
C SER A 223 4.66 14.34 0.56
N GLN A 224 3.49 14.65 1.13
CA GLN A 224 3.41 15.35 2.42
C GLN A 224 2.13 15.05 3.21
N VAL A 225 2.20 15.20 4.54
CA VAL A 225 1.03 15.19 5.42
C VAL A 225 0.28 16.51 5.22
N ARG A 226 -0.97 16.43 4.77
CA ARG A 226 -1.82 17.58 4.48
C ARG A 226 -3.10 17.48 5.31
N PRO A 227 -3.78 18.60 5.56
CA PRO A 227 -5.15 18.53 6.02
C PRO A 227 -6.00 17.71 5.03
N ILE A 228 -6.84 16.83 5.54
CA ILE A 228 -7.76 16.05 4.70
C ILE A 228 -8.76 17.02 4.06
N TYR A 229 -8.89 16.96 2.74
CA TYR A 229 -9.80 17.82 2.02
C TYR A 229 -11.26 17.48 2.32
N ARG A 230 -12.12 18.52 2.33
CA ARG A 230 -13.57 18.32 2.28
C ARG A 230 -13.93 17.52 1.02
N LEU A 231 -14.99 16.74 1.10
CA LEU A 231 -15.42 15.95 -0.06
C LEU A 231 -15.76 16.84 -1.28
N SER A 232 -16.33 18.02 -1.07
CA SER A 232 -16.61 19.00 -2.14
C SER A 232 -15.36 19.44 -2.90
N THR A 233 -14.23 19.55 -2.23
CA THR A 233 -12.92 19.83 -2.84
C THR A 233 -12.38 18.59 -3.53
N ARG A 234 -12.45 17.43 -2.90
CA ARG A 234 -11.97 16.14 -3.40
C ARG A 234 -12.63 15.74 -4.72
N LEU A 235 -13.94 15.94 -4.85
CA LEU A 235 -14.70 15.65 -6.08
C LEU A 235 -14.25 16.46 -7.32
N ARG A 236 -13.49 17.54 -7.11
CA ARG A 236 -12.93 18.37 -8.20
C ARG A 236 -11.45 18.07 -8.47
N MET A 237 -10.83 17.19 -7.67
CA MET A 237 -9.41 16.88 -7.75
C MET A 237 -9.20 15.54 -8.48
N PRO A 238 -8.69 15.55 -9.74
CA PRO A 238 -8.58 14.33 -10.53
C PRO A 238 -7.32 13.50 -10.21
N PHE A 239 -6.57 13.83 -9.18
CA PHE A 239 -5.36 13.12 -8.77
C PHE A 239 -5.30 12.93 -7.25
N GLY A 240 -4.58 11.91 -6.83
CA GLY A 240 -4.41 11.55 -5.42
C GLY A 240 -3.82 10.16 -5.25
N ILE A 241 -3.73 9.70 -4.01
CA ILE A 241 -3.36 8.34 -3.66
C ILE A 241 -4.61 7.44 -3.57
N CYS A 242 -4.39 6.14 -3.43
CA CYS A 242 -5.48 5.16 -3.31
C CYS A 242 -6.48 5.52 -2.19
N ALA A 243 -6.00 5.99 -1.03
CA ALA A 243 -6.86 6.40 0.07
C ALA A 243 -7.80 7.56 -0.32
N ASP A 244 -7.33 8.52 -1.10
CA ASP A 244 -8.11 9.68 -1.53
C ASP A 244 -9.35 9.26 -2.31
N PHE A 245 -9.17 8.41 -3.32
CA PHE A 245 -10.28 7.93 -4.15
C PHE A 245 -11.18 6.95 -3.40
N THR A 246 -10.61 6.11 -2.56
CA THR A 246 -11.35 5.13 -1.76
C THR A 246 -12.29 5.83 -0.78
N ASN A 247 -11.80 6.83 -0.04
CA ASN A 247 -12.59 7.56 0.95
C ASN A 247 -13.68 8.44 0.29
N MET A 248 -13.34 9.08 -0.81
CA MET A 248 -14.33 9.82 -1.61
C MET A 248 -15.46 8.89 -2.09
N ALA A 249 -15.11 7.73 -2.63
CA ALA A 249 -16.09 6.77 -3.12
C ALA A 249 -17.06 6.33 -2.02
N ILE A 250 -16.61 6.10 -0.78
CA ILE A 250 -17.49 5.76 0.36
C ILE A 250 -18.65 6.75 0.47
N SER A 251 -18.37 8.04 0.50
CA SER A 251 -19.40 9.08 0.66
C SER A 251 -20.35 9.12 -0.55
N VAL A 252 -19.82 9.07 -1.77
CA VAL A 252 -20.62 9.10 -2.99
C VAL A 252 -21.54 7.88 -3.08
N PHE A 253 -21.02 6.67 -2.82
CA PHE A 253 -21.80 5.44 -2.87
C PHE A 253 -22.89 5.40 -1.79
N ARG A 254 -22.54 5.77 -0.54
CA ARG A 254 -23.51 5.87 0.55
C ARG A 254 -24.61 6.89 0.26
N SER A 255 -24.32 7.99 -0.45
CA SER A 255 -25.33 8.97 -0.84
C SER A 255 -26.37 8.41 -1.81
N GLN A 256 -26.03 7.36 -2.55
CA GLN A 256 -26.89 6.66 -3.50
C GLN A 256 -27.48 5.36 -2.92
N GLY A 257 -27.28 5.11 -1.62
CA GLY A 257 -27.79 3.90 -0.95
C GLY A 257 -27.05 2.62 -1.33
N ILE A 258 -25.83 2.73 -1.83
CA ILE A 258 -25.00 1.56 -2.14
C ILE A 258 -24.16 1.24 -0.88
N PRO A 259 -24.28 0.01 -0.32
CA PRO A 259 -23.64 -0.36 0.93
C PRO A 259 -22.17 -0.65 0.73
N VAL A 260 -21.32 0.25 1.16
CA VAL A 260 -19.86 0.15 0.98
C VAL A 260 -19.11 0.36 2.29
N ALA A 261 -17.95 -0.30 2.37
CA ALA A 261 -16.98 -0.10 3.43
C ALA A 261 -15.57 0.06 2.83
N LEU A 262 -14.61 0.39 3.68
CA LEU A 262 -13.19 0.48 3.36
C LEU A 262 -12.45 -0.69 3.97
N ASP A 263 -11.72 -1.43 3.16
CA ASP A 263 -10.79 -2.44 3.61
C ASP A 263 -9.35 -1.98 3.39
N PHE A 264 -8.43 -2.44 4.23
CA PHE A 264 -7.04 -2.08 4.13
C PHE A 264 -6.11 -3.18 4.63
N THR A 265 -4.89 -3.20 4.07
CA THR A 265 -3.75 -3.91 4.66
C THR A 265 -2.80 -2.87 5.26
N PRO A 266 -2.41 -2.99 6.55
CA PRO A 266 -1.53 -2.02 7.17
C PRO A 266 -0.17 -1.93 6.50
N GLN A 267 0.34 -3.07 6.03
CA GLN A 267 1.60 -3.22 5.33
C GLN A 267 1.55 -4.45 4.43
N TRP A 268 1.96 -4.30 3.17
CA TRP A 268 2.19 -5.43 2.29
C TRP A 268 3.32 -6.33 2.81
N ALA A 269 3.13 -7.63 2.71
CA ALA A 269 4.16 -8.59 3.13
C ALA A 269 5.36 -8.70 2.17
N PHE A 270 5.26 -8.16 0.96
CA PHE A 270 6.25 -8.34 -0.11
C PHE A 270 6.73 -7.04 -0.79
N ARG A 271 6.14 -5.91 -0.46
CA ARG A 271 6.50 -4.57 -0.96
C ARG A 271 6.24 -3.50 0.09
N SER A 272 6.71 -2.29 -0.16
CA SER A 272 6.52 -1.14 0.74
C SER A 272 5.09 -0.66 0.82
N LEU A 273 4.80 0.01 1.91
CA LEU A 273 3.53 0.66 2.23
C LEU A 273 2.36 -0.30 2.48
N GLY A 274 1.28 0.24 3.00
CA GLY A 274 -0.03 -0.39 3.05
C GLY A 274 -0.85 -0.10 1.80
N HIS A 275 -2.12 -0.51 1.82
CA HIS A 275 -3.07 -0.22 0.74
C HIS A 275 -4.49 -0.15 1.28
N THR A 276 -5.33 0.65 0.62
CA THR A 276 -6.75 0.76 0.92
C THR A 276 -7.58 0.55 -0.34
N TRP A 277 -8.74 -0.06 -0.18
CA TRP A 277 -9.72 -0.26 -1.26
C TRP A 277 -11.13 -0.30 -0.70
N ASN A 278 -12.12 -0.30 -1.57
CA ASN A 278 -13.52 -0.39 -1.19
C ASN A 278 -14.02 -1.84 -1.24
N VAL A 279 -15.07 -2.12 -0.51
CA VAL A 279 -15.92 -3.29 -0.69
C VAL A 279 -17.38 -2.88 -0.79
N VAL A 280 -18.15 -3.57 -1.63
CA VAL A 280 -19.60 -3.47 -1.67
C VAL A 280 -20.22 -4.73 -1.06
N LEU A 281 -21.13 -4.55 -0.11
CA LEU A 281 -21.91 -5.65 0.46
C LEU A 281 -23.00 -6.04 -0.53
N VAL A 282 -22.86 -7.22 -1.15
CA VAL A 282 -23.81 -7.70 -2.16
C VAL A 282 -24.94 -8.50 -1.55
N ASN A 283 -26.01 -8.72 -2.34
CA ASN A 283 -27.28 -9.29 -1.88
C ASN A 283 -27.19 -10.69 -1.24
N ASN A 284 -26.13 -11.43 -1.44
CA ASN A 284 -25.86 -12.72 -0.80
C ASN A 284 -25.07 -12.63 0.51
N GLY A 285 -24.83 -11.42 1.00
CA GLY A 285 -24.08 -11.17 2.24
C GLY A 285 -22.55 -11.17 2.09
N LYS A 286 -22.01 -11.36 0.88
CA LYS A 286 -20.57 -11.26 0.63
C LYS A 286 -20.12 -9.83 0.39
N ASN A 287 -18.89 -9.53 0.72
CA ASN A 287 -18.22 -8.28 0.35
C ASN A 287 -17.42 -8.50 -0.93
N VAL A 288 -17.62 -7.65 -1.93
CA VAL A 288 -16.91 -7.71 -3.21
C VAL A 288 -15.96 -6.51 -3.31
N PRO A 289 -14.63 -6.74 -3.41
CA PRO A 289 -13.65 -5.66 -3.45
C PRO A 289 -13.67 -4.92 -4.79
N PHE A 290 -13.34 -3.61 -4.72
CA PHE A 290 -13.14 -2.73 -5.85
C PHE A 290 -12.29 -1.52 -5.43
N SER A 291 -11.88 -0.69 -6.37
CA SER A 291 -11.25 0.60 -6.04
C SER A 291 -12.06 1.73 -6.63
N GLY A 292 -12.49 2.66 -5.77
CA GLY A 292 -13.31 3.79 -6.17
C GLY A 292 -12.68 4.56 -7.32
N ALA A 293 -13.47 4.82 -8.36
CA ALA A 293 -13.08 5.51 -9.59
C ALA A 293 -11.93 4.87 -10.40
N THR A 294 -11.38 3.71 -10.01
CA THR A 294 -10.23 3.11 -10.71
C THR A 294 -10.45 1.67 -11.17
N SER A 295 -11.11 0.82 -10.39
CA SER A 295 -11.44 -0.55 -10.79
C SER A 295 -12.80 -0.99 -10.28
N ASN A 296 -13.55 -1.73 -11.10
CA ASN A 296 -14.90 -2.16 -10.79
C ASN A 296 -14.95 -3.32 -9.79
N PRO A 297 -16.08 -3.49 -9.05
CA PRO A 297 -16.33 -4.64 -8.21
C PRO A 297 -16.14 -5.96 -8.94
N GLY A 298 -15.40 -6.88 -8.28
CA GLY A 298 -15.07 -8.18 -8.84
C GLY A 298 -13.77 -8.20 -9.66
N GLN A 299 -13.05 -7.09 -9.75
CA GLN A 299 -11.67 -7.04 -10.24
C GLN A 299 -10.72 -7.07 -9.04
N PRO A 300 -10.36 -8.25 -8.55
CA PRO A 300 -9.61 -8.39 -7.31
C PRO A 300 -8.15 -7.96 -7.48
N HIS A 301 -7.48 -7.82 -6.35
CA HIS A 301 -6.01 -7.81 -6.30
C HIS A 301 -5.47 -9.03 -7.05
N LYS A 302 -4.25 -8.90 -7.59
CA LYS A 302 -3.62 -9.99 -8.35
C LYS A 302 -3.43 -11.22 -7.45
N PRO A 303 -3.62 -12.44 -7.97
CA PRO A 303 -3.53 -13.68 -7.17
C PRO A 303 -2.18 -13.92 -6.49
N ASP A 304 -1.11 -13.30 -7.00
CA ASP A 304 0.25 -13.39 -6.48
C ASP A 304 0.59 -12.34 -5.42
N GLU A 305 -0.34 -11.44 -5.10
CA GLU A 305 -0.16 -10.46 -4.02
C GLU A 305 -0.32 -11.13 -2.64
N ARG A 306 0.79 -11.15 -1.88
CA ARG A 306 0.82 -11.69 -0.52
C ARG A 306 0.37 -10.61 0.47
N MET A 307 -0.66 -10.90 1.25
CA MET A 307 -1.14 -10.04 2.33
C MET A 307 -0.93 -10.73 3.66
N ALA A 308 -0.47 -9.98 4.65
CA ALA A 308 -0.31 -10.49 6.01
C ALA A 308 -1.64 -10.50 6.75
N LYS A 309 -2.36 -9.37 6.66
CA LYS A 309 -3.65 -9.13 7.32
C LYS A 309 -4.48 -8.17 6.47
N VAL A 310 -5.80 -8.33 6.55
CA VAL A 310 -6.76 -7.39 5.98
C VAL A 310 -7.78 -7.00 7.05
N PHE A 311 -7.98 -5.69 7.18
CA PHE A 311 -8.96 -5.13 8.12
C PHE A 311 -10.02 -4.33 7.37
N ARG A 312 -11.22 -4.27 7.94
CA ARG A 312 -12.35 -3.44 7.48
C ARG A 312 -12.60 -2.34 8.46
N ILE A 313 -12.64 -1.10 7.99
CA ILE A 313 -13.06 0.04 8.80
C ILE A 313 -14.52 -0.13 9.20
N THR A 314 -14.78 0.08 10.50
CA THR A 314 -16.10 0.09 11.10
C THR A 314 -16.38 1.47 11.70
N TYR A 315 -17.65 1.81 11.91
CA TYR A 315 -17.99 2.95 12.73
C TYR A 315 -18.05 2.55 14.22
N ALA A 316 -18.46 1.31 14.49
CA ALA A 316 -18.45 0.77 15.84
C ALA A 316 -17.04 0.56 16.38
N VAL A 317 -16.87 0.86 17.66
CA VAL A 317 -15.62 0.61 18.40
C VAL A 317 -15.33 -0.90 18.46
N ASN A 318 -14.12 -1.28 18.15
CA ASN A 318 -13.61 -2.64 18.38
C ASN A 318 -13.14 -2.75 19.85
N PRO A 319 -13.77 -3.63 20.65
CA PRO A 319 -13.43 -3.78 22.08
C PRO A 319 -11.97 -4.21 22.33
N ASP A 320 -11.41 -5.04 21.46
CA ASP A 320 -10.03 -5.52 21.61
C ASP A 320 -9.01 -4.40 21.38
N LEU A 321 -9.24 -3.53 20.39
CA LEU A 321 -8.40 -2.35 20.14
C LEU A 321 -8.54 -1.31 21.26
N LYS A 322 -9.75 -1.11 21.80
CA LYS A 322 -9.95 -0.25 22.95
C LYS A 322 -9.17 -0.78 24.15
N ARG A 323 -9.30 -2.07 24.46
CA ARG A 323 -8.56 -2.71 25.55
C ARG A 323 -7.03 -2.64 25.35
N LEU A 324 -6.55 -2.77 24.11
CA LEU A 324 -5.13 -2.60 23.78
C LEU A 324 -4.63 -1.21 24.25
N SER A 325 -5.36 -0.15 23.91
CA SER A 325 -5.00 1.22 24.30
C SER A 325 -5.11 1.51 25.79
N GLU A 326 -5.91 0.74 26.54
CA GLU A 326 -6.05 0.84 27.99
C GLU A 326 -4.90 0.13 28.75
N ILE A 327 -4.33 -0.92 28.16
CA ILE A 327 -3.29 -1.75 28.81
C ILE A 327 -1.88 -1.28 28.44
N GLU A 328 -1.64 -0.97 27.15
CA GLU A 328 -0.30 -0.66 26.67
C GLU A 328 0.02 0.82 26.74
N ALA A 329 1.18 1.14 27.34
CA ALA A 329 1.69 2.51 27.39
C ALA A 329 2.08 3.08 26.02
N PHE A 330 2.40 2.21 25.06
CA PHE A 330 2.66 2.55 23.68
C PHE A 330 1.91 1.63 22.74
N VAL A 331 1.13 2.22 21.85
CA VAL A 331 0.41 1.52 20.78
C VAL A 331 0.94 2.02 19.42
N PRO A 332 1.40 1.14 18.53
CA PRO A 332 1.79 1.51 17.17
C PRO A 332 0.67 2.24 16.42
N ARG A 333 1.06 3.19 15.56
CA ARG A 333 0.10 4.05 14.83
C ARG A 333 -1.02 3.26 14.14
N ALA A 334 -0.72 2.11 13.57
CA ALA A 334 -1.69 1.27 12.85
C ALA A 334 -2.85 0.78 13.74
N PHE A 335 -2.68 0.76 15.08
CA PHE A 335 -3.66 0.22 16.03
C PHE A 335 -4.20 1.25 17.03
N ARG A 336 -3.89 2.54 16.84
CA ARG A 336 -4.36 3.61 17.75
C ARG A 336 -5.84 3.91 17.63
N TYR A 337 -6.41 3.71 16.43
CA TYR A 337 -7.84 3.96 16.19
C TYR A 337 -8.62 2.67 16.32
N PRO A 338 -9.60 2.59 17.24
CA PRO A 338 -10.29 1.34 17.54
C PRO A 338 -11.47 1.04 16.60
N PHE A 339 -11.40 1.45 15.33
CA PHE A 339 -12.53 1.41 14.39
C PHE A 339 -12.29 0.52 13.20
N PHE A 340 -11.81 -0.69 13.43
CA PHE A 340 -11.71 -1.70 12.38
C PHE A 340 -11.83 -3.12 12.94
N LYS A 341 -12.17 -4.08 12.08
CA LYS A 341 -12.23 -5.50 12.38
C LYS A 341 -11.42 -6.32 11.39
N ASP A 342 -10.93 -7.48 11.82
CA ASP A 342 -10.21 -8.43 10.98
C ASP A 342 -11.17 -9.12 10.00
N VAL A 343 -10.85 -9.05 8.71
CA VAL A 343 -11.56 -9.69 7.60
C VAL A 343 -10.63 -10.50 6.69
N THR A 344 -9.47 -10.89 7.20
CA THR A 344 -8.42 -11.58 6.42
C THR A 344 -8.97 -12.83 5.70
N GLU A 345 -9.81 -13.60 6.37
CA GLU A 345 -10.44 -14.82 5.80
C GLU A 345 -11.40 -14.56 4.63
N GLU A 346 -11.86 -13.30 4.42
CA GLU A 346 -12.66 -12.96 3.24
C GLU A 346 -11.78 -12.85 1.96
N TYR A 347 -10.47 -12.76 2.11
CA TYR A 347 -9.53 -12.49 1.01
C TYR A 347 -8.60 -13.64 0.67
N MET A 348 -8.19 -14.42 1.67
CA MET A 348 -7.18 -15.46 1.49
C MET A 348 -7.31 -16.57 2.50
N ASP A 349 -6.72 -17.72 2.17
CA ASP A 349 -6.48 -18.77 3.14
C ASP A 349 -5.51 -18.26 4.22
N CYS A 350 -5.88 -18.45 5.48
CA CYS A 350 -5.14 -18.01 6.63
C CYS A 350 -5.29 -19.01 7.79
N GLU A 351 -4.36 -18.98 8.74
CA GLU A 351 -4.37 -19.87 9.90
C GLU A 351 -3.96 -19.10 11.16
N ASP A 352 -4.31 -19.65 12.31
CA ASP A 352 -3.85 -19.14 13.59
C ASP A 352 -2.40 -19.56 13.83
N VAL A 353 -1.57 -18.63 14.28
CA VAL A 353 -0.16 -18.89 14.60
C VAL A 353 0.07 -18.71 16.10
N GLU A 354 0.46 -19.80 16.76
CA GLU A 354 0.84 -19.78 18.17
C GLU A 354 2.36 -19.61 18.32
N ILE A 355 2.79 -18.67 19.16
CA ILE A 355 4.18 -18.40 19.48
C ILE A 355 4.39 -18.54 20.98
N GLU A 356 5.43 -19.28 21.37
CA GLU A 356 5.89 -19.35 22.77
C GLU A 356 6.72 -18.12 23.11
N VAL A 357 6.43 -17.51 24.25
CA VAL A 357 7.09 -16.30 24.77
C VAL A 357 7.45 -16.50 26.24
N GLY A 358 8.20 -15.58 26.82
CA GLY A 358 8.53 -15.68 28.25
C GLY A 358 7.33 -15.32 29.15
N ASP A 359 7.17 -16.00 30.28
CA ASP A 359 6.10 -15.78 31.27
C ASP A 359 6.06 -14.34 31.81
N SER A 360 7.18 -13.62 31.80
CA SER A 360 7.26 -12.22 32.24
C SER A 360 6.44 -11.24 31.39
N LEU A 361 5.92 -11.69 30.26
CA LEU A 361 5.12 -10.90 29.32
C LEU A 361 3.62 -11.18 29.42
N ASP A 362 3.17 -12.05 30.33
CA ASP A 362 1.75 -12.37 30.51
C ASP A 362 0.93 -11.10 30.78
N GLY A 363 -0.25 -11.01 30.16
CA GLY A 363 -1.12 -9.85 30.23
C GLY A 363 -0.73 -8.65 29.37
N ARG A 364 0.45 -8.67 28.75
CA ARG A 364 0.91 -7.68 27.76
C ARG A 364 0.42 -8.04 26.33
N TYR A 365 0.51 -7.10 25.41
CA TYR A 365 0.27 -7.38 24.00
C TYR A 365 1.55 -7.63 23.23
N ALA A 366 1.51 -8.64 22.37
CA ALA A 366 2.49 -8.88 21.33
C ALA A 366 1.95 -8.37 19.99
N TYR A 367 2.88 -8.01 19.10
CA TYR A 367 2.57 -7.58 17.74
C TYR A 367 3.25 -8.50 16.74
N LEU A 368 2.55 -8.84 15.67
CA LEU A 368 3.13 -9.53 14.54
C LEU A 368 3.55 -8.48 13.50
N THR A 369 4.78 -8.57 13.02
CA THR A 369 5.33 -7.58 12.08
C THR A 369 5.76 -8.24 10.77
N VAL A 370 5.75 -7.47 9.68
CA VAL A 370 6.37 -7.80 8.39
C VAL A 370 7.45 -6.77 8.06
N PHE A 371 8.42 -7.15 7.23
CA PHE A 371 9.54 -6.28 6.91
C PHE A 371 9.19 -5.31 5.76
N ASP A 372 9.45 -4.02 6.00
CA ASP A 372 9.29 -2.94 5.01
C ASP A 372 10.61 -2.19 4.83
N ASN A 373 11.25 -2.38 3.70
CA ASN A 373 12.53 -1.77 3.34
C ASN A 373 13.61 -1.90 4.42
N THR A 374 13.54 -1.09 5.47
CA THR A 374 14.58 -1.02 6.51
C THR A 374 14.09 -1.37 7.91
N GLU A 375 12.79 -1.62 8.06
CA GLU A 375 12.18 -1.81 9.39
C GLU A 375 11.05 -2.85 9.40
N TRP A 376 10.77 -3.36 10.59
CA TRP A 376 9.61 -4.22 10.82
C TRP A 376 8.37 -3.38 11.13
N LYS A 377 7.30 -3.58 10.37
CA LYS A 377 6.02 -2.88 10.51
C LYS A 377 4.96 -3.77 11.13
N PRO A 378 4.27 -3.34 12.18
CA PRO A 378 3.22 -4.16 12.82
C PRO A 378 1.99 -4.28 11.91
N VAL A 379 1.50 -5.52 11.79
CA VAL A 379 0.33 -5.89 10.97
C VAL A 379 -0.76 -6.58 11.77
N ASP A 380 -0.46 -7.07 12.97
CA ASP A 380 -1.43 -7.71 13.87
C ASP A 380 -1.02 -7.52 15.33
N PHE A 381 -1.94 -7.76 16.25
CA PHE A 381 -1.71 -7.72 17.70
C PHE A 381 -2.50 -8.80 18.41
N ALA A 382 -1.97 -9.31 19.52
CA ALA A 382 -2.65 -10.30 20.34
C ALA A 382 -2.23 -10.20 21.81
N LEU A 383 -3.16 -10.48 22.72
CA LEU A 383 -2.89 -10.54 24.14
C LEU A 383 -2.11 -11.82 24.49
N ILE A 384 -1.01 -11.66 25.19
CA ILE A 384 -0.20 -12.78 25.74
C ILE A 384 -0.95 -13.39 26.91
N LYS A 385 -1.08 -14.72 26.93
CA LYS A 385 -1.74 -15.47 28.01
C LYS A 385 -0.76 -16.55 28.52
N GLY A 386 -0.29 -16.39 29.74
CA GLY A 386 0.80 -17.21 30.25
C GLY A 386 2.07 -17.01 29.43
N SER A 387 2.65 -18.10 28.95
CA SER A 387 3.85 -18.10 28.10
C SER A 387 3.55 -18.17 26.59
N LYS A 388 2.32 -17.85 26.15
CA LYS A 388 1.91 -18.01 24.75
C LYS A 388 1.15 -16.81 24.23
N VAL A 389 1.30 -16.54 22.93
CA VAL A 389 0.48 -15.63 22.16
C VAL A 389 -0.06 -16.32 20.91
N VAL A 390 -1.32 -16.10 20.58
CA VAL A 390 -1.96 -16.63 19.38
C VAL A 390 -2.41 -15.47 18.50
N PHE A 391 -1.73 -15.32 17.36
CA PHE A 391 -2.17 -14.42 16.28
C PHE A 391 -3.15 -15.16 15.41
N ARG A 392 -4.34 -14.59 15.21
CA ARG A 392 -5.42 -15.25 14.49
C ARG A 392 -5.39 -14.89 13.01
N LYS A 393 -5.83 -15.82 12.14
CA LYS A 393 -6.03 -15.57 10.71
C LYS A 393 -4.82 -14.93 10.03
N VAL A 394 -3.64 -15.48 10.27
CA VAL A 394 -2.38 -14.97 9.70
C VAL A 394 -2.23 -15.43 8.26
N GLY A 395 -1.92 -14.50 7.34
CA GLY A 395 -1.67 -14.80 5.93
C GLY A 395 -0.47 -15.72 5.72
N MET A 396 -0.50 -16.55 4.69
CA MET A 396 0.55 -17.53 4.39
C MET A 396 1.60 -17.00 3.41
N ASN A 397 2.68 -17.76 3.25
CA ASN A 397 3.82 -17.47 2.37
C ASN A 397 4.47 -16.10 2.61
N SER A 398 4.57 -15.72 3.88
CA SER A 398 5.14 -14.45 4.31
C SER A 398 6.03 -14.62 5.54
N VAL A 399 7.02 -13.74 5.67
CA VAL A 399 7.93 -13.75 6.82
C VAL A 399 7.44 -12.75 7.86
N TYR A 400 7.35 -13.24 9.09
CA TYR A 400 6.88 -12.51 10.25
C TYR A 400 7.94 -12.44 11.35
N LEU A 401 7.89 -11.39 12.17
CA LEU A 401 8.63 -11.28 13.41
C LEU A 401 7.68 -10.92 14.55
N PRO A 402 7.58 -11.72 15.61
CA PRO A 402 6.81 -11.39 16.80
C PRO A 402 7.61 -10.42 17.68
N VAL A 403 6.97 -9.35 18.13
CA VAL A 403 7.61 -8.28 18.90
C VAL A 403 6.71 -7.78 20.02
N CYS A 404 7.31 -7.10 21.02
CA CYS A 404 6.63 -6.21 21.97
C CYS A 404 7.20 -4.80 21.83
N TYR A 405 6.47 -3.81 22.31
CA TYR A 405 6.95 -2.44 22.42
C TYR A 405 7.17 -2.05 23.87
N GLU A 406 8.26 -1.36 24.15
CA GLU A 406 8.49 -0.70 25.42
C GLU A 406 7.68 0.61 25.50
N ALA A 407 7.51 1.16 26.69
CA ALA A 407 6.75 2.40 26.93
C ALA A 407 7.24 3.57 26.06
N GLY A 408 8.51 3.61 25.72
CA GLY A 408 9.11 4.61 24.83
C GLY A 408 8.91 4.34 23.33
N GLY A 409 8.20 3.28 22.94
CA GLY A 409 7.98 2.90 21.54
C GLY A 409 9.12 2.10 20.92
N GLN A 410 10.12 1.69 21.70
CA GLN A 410 11.19 0.84 21.22
C GLN A 410 10.67 -0.58 21.00
N MET A 411 10.87 -1.10 19.79
CA MET A 411 10.50 -2.47 19.42
C MET A 411 11.52 -3.48 19.93
N LYS A 412 11.04 -4.56 20.51
CA LYS A 412 11.85 -5.69 21.00
C LYS A 412 11.30 -7.00 20.45
N ALA A 413 12.14 -7.78 19.79
CA ALA A 413 11.78 -9.12 19.34
C ALA A 413 11.54 -10.06 20.54
N ILE A 414 10.47 -10.84 20.47
CA ILE A 414 10.11 -11.85 21.48
C ILE A 414 10.19 -13.28 20.94
N GLY A 415 10.65 -13.44 19.70
CA GLY A 415 10.85 -14.70 19.03
C GLY A 415 11.77 -14.55 17.81
N HIS A 416 11.97 -15.64 17.08
CA HIS A 416 12.69 -15.62 15.81
C HIS A 416 11.78 -15.14 14.68
N PRO A 417 12.33 -14.48 13.62
CA PRO A 417 11.60 -14.35 12.38
C PRO A 417 11.24 -15.73 11.84
N PHE A 418 10.07 -15.88 11.30
CA PHE A 418 9.61 -17.16 10.75
C PHE A 418 8.86 -16.97 9.43
N LEU A 419 8.94 -17.98 8.57
CA LEU A 419 8.08 -18.11 7.41
C LEU A 419 6.83 -18.89 7.81
N HIS A 420 5.65 -18.29 7.58
CA HIS A 420 4.38 -19.01 7.60
C HIS A 420 4.12 -19.59 6.21
N THR A 421 4.27 -20.90 6.05
CA THR A 421 4.25 -21.57 4.75
C THR A 421 2.82 -21.81 4.23
N TYR A 422 2.67 -22.17 2.95
CA TYR A 422 1.38 -22.61 2.39
C TYR A 422 0.89 -23.94 3.00
N ASP A 423 1.81 -24.77 3.50
CA ASP A 423 1.48 -26.04 4.18
C ASP A 423 1.13 -25.82 5.67
N LYS A 424 0.90 -24.55 6.07
CA LYS A 424 0.51 -24.11 7.42
C LYS A 424 1.58 -24.37 8.49
N GLU A 425 2.83 -24.51 8.08
CA GLU A 425 3.97 -24.67 9.00
C GLU A 425 4.55 -23.30 9.38
N VAL A 426 5.01 -23.21 10.62
CA VAL A 426 5.81 -22.08 11.13
C VAL A 426 7.27 -22.50 11.07
N ARG A 427 8.01 -21.99 10.08
CA ARG A 427 9.43 -22.31 9.87
C ARG A 427 10.31 -21.14 10.32
N PRO A 428 10.97 -21.24 11.50
CA PRO A 428 11.81 -20.16 12.01
C PRO A 428 13.11 -20.03 11.21
N PHE A 429 13.63 -18.82 11.08
CA PHE A 429 14.96 -18.53 10.56
C PHE A 429 15.96 -18.51 11.70
N ILE A 430 16.67 -19.61 11.87
CA ILE A 430 17.68 -19.77 12.91
C ILE A 430 19.05 -19.97 12.22
N PRO A 431 20.00 -19.04 12.44
CA PRO A 431 21.34 -19.16 11.83
C PRO A 431 22.07 -20.40 12.33
N ASP A 432 22.36 -21.35 11.45
CA ASP A 432 23.21 -22.51 11.75
C ASP A 432 24.67 -22.15 11.55
N THR A 433 25.35 -21.82 12.65
CA THR A 433 26.77 -21.46 12.64
C THR A 433 27.73 -22.63 12.44
N SER A 434 27.22 -23.87 12.50
CA SER A 434 28.01 -25.07 12.19
C SER A 434 28.06 -25.38 10.70
N ARG A 435 27.11 -24.85 9.91
CA ARG A 435 27.04 -25.03 8.45
C ARG A 435 27.21 -23.69 7.76
N ARG A 436 28.22 -23.59 6.93
CA ARG A 436 28.57 -22.35 6.26
C ARG A 436 28.28 -22.41 4.76
N VAL A 437 27.97 -21.27 4.19
CA VAL A 437 27.66 -21.12 2.77
C VAL A 437 28.27 -19.81 2.23
N THR A 438 28.70 -19.84 0.99
CA THR A 438 29.09 -18.61 0.26
C THR A 438 27.87 -18.06 -0.47
N LEU A 439 27.54 -16.81 -0.18
CA LEU A 439 26.45 -16.10 -0.85
C LEU A 439 26.98 -15.36 -2.06
N LYS A 440 26.37 -15.57 -3.22
CA LYS A 440 26.53 -14.74 -4.41
C LYS A 440 25.28 -13.87 -4.56
N LEU A 441 25.41 -12.59 -4.28
CA LEU A 441 24.30 -11.64 -4.26
C LEU A 441 24.31 -10.80 -5.53
N LEU A 442 23.17 -10.72 -6.20
CA LEU A 442 22.99 -10.03 -7.47
C LEU A 442 22.11 -8.79 -7.34
N ARG A 443 21.28 -8.73 -6.30
CA ARG A 443 20.27 -7.69 -6.09
C ARG A 443 20.03 -7.44 -4.60
N LYS A 444 19.42 -6.29 -4.30
CA LYS A 444 18.96 -5.93 -2.94
C LYS A 444 17.43 -5.97 -2.78
N TYR A 445 16.69 -6.18 -3.89
CA TYR A 445 15.21 -6.21 -3.94
C TYR A 445 14.74 -7.22 -4.98
N PRO A 446 13.57 -7.87 -4.81
CA PRO A 446 13.02 -8.80 -5.80
C PRO A 446 12.63 -8.10 -7.10
N VAL A 447 12.62 -8.86 -8.19
CA VAL A 447 12.16 -8.34 -9.48
C VAL A 447 10.64 -8.32 -9.53
N LEU A 448 10.06 -7.15 -9.68
CA LEU A 448 8.62 -7.01 -9.87
C LEU A 448 8.23 -7.37 -11.33
N ARG A 449 7.04 -7.91 -11.51
CA ARG A 449 6.57 -8.44 -12.81
C ARG A 449 6.61 -7.41 -13.95
N HIS A 450 6.26 -6.16 -13.67
CA HIS A 450 6.31 -5.10 -14.68
C HIS A 450 7.74 -4.77 -15.12
N VAL A 451 8.72 -4.83 -14.19
CA VAL A 451 10.15 -4.64 -14.49
C VAL A 451 10.67 -5.74 -15.41
N GLN A 452 10.27 -6.99 -15.15
CA GLN A 452 10.64 -8.12 -15.98
C GLN A 452 10.17 -7.94 -17.44
N GLY A 453 8.95 -7.41 -17.65
CA GLY A 453 8.44 -7.11 -18.99
C GLY A 453 9.27 -6.07 -19.75
N VAL A 454 9.81 -5.07 -19.05
CA VAL A 454 10.66 -4.04 -19.66
C VAL A 454 12.05 -4.58 -20.01
N VAL A 455 12.64 -5.38 -19.16
CA VAL A 455 13.97 -6.00 -19.38
C VAL A 455 14.00 -6.90 -20.63
N MET A 456 12.88 -7.54 -20.97
CA MET A 456 12.76 -8.34 -22.21
C MET A 456 13.00 -7.55 -23.49
N ARG A 457 13.03 -6.21 -23.44
CA ARG A 457 13.40 -5.36 -24.60
C ARG A 457 14.89 -5.44 -24.96
N LEU A 458 15.74 -5.99 -24.08
CA LEU A 458 17.14 -6.29 -24.39
C LEU A 458 17.33 -7.45 -25.37
N ASP A 459 16.34 -8.33 -25.50
CA ASP A 459 16.46 -9.54 -26.30
C ASP A 459 16.91 -9.23 -27.72
N SER A 460 17.86 -10.04 -28.22
CA SER A 460 18.48 -9.91 -29.53
C SER A 460 19.35 -8.66 -29.74
N GLY A 461 19.59 -7.84 -28.70
CA GLY A 461 20.52 -6.71 -28.76
C GLY A 461 21.96 -7.18 -29.00
N GLU A 462 22.75 -6.40 -29.72
CA GLU A 462 24.09 -6.77 -30.15
C GLU A 462 25.12 -5.72 -29.72
N PHE A 463 26.28 -6.18 -29.26
CA PHE A 463 27.45 -5.34 -29.01
C PHE A 463 28.44 -5.49 -30.14
N HIS A 464 28.88 -4.37 -30.72
CA HIS A 464 29.80 -4.33 -31.86
C HIS A 464 31.02 -3.44 -31.58
N ALA A 465 32.17 -3.81 -32.16
CA ALA A 465 33.37 -2.97 -32.24
C ALA A 465 33.76 -2.74 -33.68
N SER A 466 34.23 -1.55 -34.02
CA SER A 466 34.65 -1.19 -35.39
C SER A 466 35.72 -0.11 -35.42
N ASN A 467 36.49 -0.04 -36.48
CA ASN A 467 37.35 1.10 -36.83
C ASN A 467 36.69 2.01 -37.89
N ASP A 468 35.51 1.61 -38.42
CA ASP A 468 34.67 2.45 -39.29
C ASP A 468 33.54 3.10 -38.51
N ALA A 469 33.46 4.43 -38.48
CA ALA A 469 32.42 5.19 -37.78
C ALA A 469 31.00 4.87 -38.25
N ARG A 470 30.81 4.26 -39.41
CA ARG A 470 29.51 3.85 -39.96
C ARG A 470 29.20 2.37 -39.69
N PHE A 471 30.09 1.63 -39.03
CA PHE A 471 29.92 0.19 -38.76
C PHE A 471 29.56 -0.66 -39.99
N ARG A 472 30.10 -0.32 -41.17
CA ARG A 472 29.94 -1.15 -42.40
C ARG A 472 30.71 -2.45 -42.26
N GLU A 473 31.85 -2.40 -41.56
CA GLU A 473 32.63 -3.55 -41.13
C GLU A 473 32.73 -3.48 -39.60
N TYR A 474 32.40 -4.57 -38.92
CA TYR A 474 32.42 -4.63 -37.46
C TYR A 474 32.63 -6.06 -36.97
N GLU A 475 33.17 -6.17 -35.76
CA GLU A 475 33.20 -7.41 -34.99
C GLU A 475 31.97 -7.48 -34.09
N MET A 476 31.18 -8.56 -34.20
CA MET A 476 30.08 -8.83 -33.27
C MET A 476 30.65 -9.50 -32.03
N LEU A 477 30.60 -8.80 -30.89
CA LEU A 477 31.22 -9.21 -29.65
C LEU A 477 30.29 -10.06 -28.77
N TYR A 478 29.02 -9.71 -28.75
CA TYR A 478 28.05 -10.36 -27.93
C TYR A 478 26.63 -10.10 -28.44
N ARG A 479 25.77 -11.12 -28.36
CA ARG A 479 24.34 -10.99 -28.62
C ARG A 479 23.58 -11.35 -27.32
N VAL A 480 22.63 -10.52 -26.92
CA VAL A 480 21.80 -10.74 -25.73
C VAL A 480 20.78 -11.84 -26.02
N THR A 481 20.90 -12.98 -25.37
CA THR A 481 19.95 -14.11 -25.43
C THR A 481 19.30 -14.42 -24.10
N ASP A 482 19.83 -13.87 -23.02
CA ASP A 482 19.34 -14.04 -21.66
C ASP A 482 19.09 -12.65 -21.04
N CYS A 483 17.83 -12.23 -21.03
CA CYS A 483 17.42 -10.94 -20.52
C CYS A 483 17.32 -10.97 -18.99
N SER A 484 18.28 -10.35 -18.35
CA SER A 484 18.31 -10.21 -16.89
C SER A 484 18.23 -8.75 -16.47
N VAL A 485 17.52 -8.50 -15.37
CA VAL A 485 17.52 -7.19 -14.68
C VAL A 485 18.85 -6.90 -13.98
N THR A 486 19.69 -7.91 -13.79
CA THR A 486 21.02 -7.73 -13.18
C THR A 486 22.04 -7.33 -14.23
N GLY A 487 23.01 -6.54 -13.82
CA GLY A 487 24.15 -6.22 -14.69
C GLY A 487 24.85 -7.48 -15.21
N ARG A 488 25.32 -7.42 -16.43
CA ARG A 488 26.09 -8.50 -17.06
C ARG A 488 27.48 -8.02 -17.43
N GLU A 489 28.47 -8.81 -17.05
CA GLU A 489 29.84 -8.64 -17.44
C GLU A 489 30.17 -9.58 -18.60
N VAL A 490 30.76 -9.04 -19.66
CA VAL A 490 31.26 -9.79 -20.82
C VAL A 490 32.76 -9.60 -20.90
N VAL A 491 33.52 -10.68 -20.75
CA VAL A 491 34.97 -10.72 -20.92
C VAL A 491 35.29 -11.03 -22.35
N LEU A 492 36.17 -10.25 -22.99
CA LEU A 492 36.54 -10.33 -24.38
C LEU A 492 37.85 -11.12 -24.55
N PRO A 493 37.98 -11.90 -25.64
CA PRO A 493 39.21 -12.65 -25.91
C PRO A 493 40.40 -11.74 -26.15
N ASP A 494 41.59 -12.18 -25.73
CA ASP A 494 42.84 -11.40 -25.86
C ASP A 494 43.23 -11.18 -27.34
N THR A 495 42.71 -11.97 -28.22
CA THR A 495 42.97 -11.92 -29.67
C THR A 495 42.10 -10.89 -30.41
N LEU A 496 41.19 -10.22 -29.76
CA LEU A 496 40.23 -9.31 -30.41
C LEU A 496 40.91 -8.09 -31.06
N GLY A 497 41.93 -7.54 -30.39
CA GLY A 497 42.60 -6.31 -30.81
C GLY A 497 41.89 -5.03 -30.39
N ALA A 498 42.34 -3.89 -30.94
CA ALA A 498 41.89 -2.56 -30.55
C ALA A 498 40.94 -1.94 -31.57
N PHE A 499 39.86 -1.35 -31.13
CA PHE A 499 38.87 -0.64 -31.96
C PHE A 499 38.57 0.75 -31.41
N ARG A 500 38.24 1.68 -32.30
CA ARG A 500 37.92 3.06 -31.97
C ARG A 500 36.44 3.22 -31.57
N TYR A 501 35.51 2.56 -32.28
CA TYR A 501 34.08 2.72 -32.16
C TYR A 501 33.45 1.48 -31.52
N TRP A 502 32.65 1.65 -30.51
CA TRP A 502 31.97 0.59 -29.77
C TRP A 502 30.50 0.94 -29.61
N ARG A 503 29.57 0.01 -29.88
CA ARG A 503 28.13 0.29 -29.75
C ARG A 503 27.34 -0.90 -29.22
N TYR A 504 26.23 -0.58 -28.59
CA TYR A 504 25.06 -1.44 -28.44
C TYR A 504 24.07 -1.11 -29.55
N TYR A 505 23.66 -2.11 -30.32
CA TYR A 505 22.73 -2.00 -31.44
C TYR A 505 21.53 -2.91 -31.18
N GLN A 506 20.30 -2.42 -31.42
CA GLN A 506 19.08 -3.17 -31.17
C GLN A 506 18.28 -3.37 -32.46
N PRO A 507 18.38 -4.57 -33.09
CA PRO A 507 17.69 -4.87 -34.35
C PRO A 507 16.19 -5.15 -34.17
N LYS A 508 15.77 -5.59 -32.96
CA LYS A 508 14.42 -6.08 -32.70
C LYS A 508 13.38 -4.95 -32.61
N ASN A 509 12.27 -5.13 -33.36
CA ASN A 509 11.13 -4.20 -33.31
C ASN A 509 10.44 -4.18 -31.92
N GLY A 510 10.03 -3.03 -31.46
CA GLY A 510 9.41 -2.81 -30.15
C GLY A 510 10.38 -2.74 -28.98
N SER A 511 11.70 -2.75 -29.23
CA SER A 511 12.73 -2.71 -28.18
C SER A 511 13.17 -1.31 -27.80
N TYR A 512 13.07 -0.32 -28.70
CA TYR A 512 13.44 1.09 -28.48
C TYR A 512 14.85 1.29 -27.93
N CYS A 513 15.76 0.31 -28.13
CA CYS A 513 17.12 0.33 -27.61
C CYS A 513 17.20 0.58 -26.08
N ASN A 514 16.27 0.00 -25.30
CA ASN A 514 16.15 0.23 -23.86
C ASN A 514 17.34 -0.37 -23.09
N ILE A 515 18.34 0.45 -22.82
CA ILE A 515 19.50 0.10 -22.02
C ILE A 515 19.78 1.20 -20.99
N ALA A 516 20.07 0.81 -19.73
CA ALA A 516 20.29 1.75 -18.63
C ALA A 516 21.76 2.14 -18.50
N ASP A 517 22.69 1.18 -18.60
CA ASP A 517 24.11 1.49 -18.41
C ASP A 517 25.01 0.61 -19.24
N ILE A 518 26.10 1.18 -19.75
CA ILE A 518 27.19 0.50 -20.47
C ILE A 518 28.53 1.06 -19.98
N ARG A 519 29.44 0.18 -19.54
CA ARG A 519 30.78 0.55 -19.11
C ARG A 519 31.83 -0.31 -19.82
N PHE A 520 32.80 0.31 -20.49
CA PHE A 520 33.90 -0.36 -21.17
C PHE A 520 35.18 -0.24 -20.33
N TYR A 521 35.95 -1.32 -20.21
CA TYR A 521 37.16 -1.37 -19.41
C TYR A 521 38.38 -1.79 -20.25
N GLU A 522 39.43 -0.97 -20.21
CA GLU A 522 40.69 -1.22 -20.90
C GLU A 522 41.35 -2.48 -20.36
N ARG A 523 41.81 -3.34 -21.21
CA ARG A 523 42.47 -4.62 -20.89
C ARG A 523 43.71 -4.44 -20.02
N ALA A 524 44.59 -3.53 -20.42
CA ALA A 524 45.90 -3.36 -19.80
C ALA A 524 45.82 -2.79 -18.38
N THR A 525 44.83 -1.92 -18.10
CA THR A 525 44.76 -1.17 -16.84
C THR A 525 43.56 -1.56 -15.96
N GLY A 526 42.57 -2.22 -16.56
CA GLY A 526 41.30 -2.49 -15.89
C GLY A 526 40.47 -1.24 -15.62
N LYS A 527 40.89 -0.05 -16.08
CA LYS A 527 40.18 1.21 -15.86
C LYS A 527 39.05 1.39 -16.86
N GLN A 528 37.98 2.07 -16.42
CA GLN A 528 36.88 2.45 -17.28
C GLN A 528 37.33 3.44 -18.36
N CYS A 529 36.99 3.14 -19.62
CA CYS A 529 37.24 4.01 -20.76
C CYS A 529 36.04 4.96 -20.95
N VAL A 530 36.34 6.22 -21.21
CA VAL A 530 35.36 7.26 -21.52
C VAL A 530 35.68 7.87 -22.88
N GLY A 531 34.67 8.04 -23.72
CA GLY A 531 34.77 8.61 -25.05
C GLY A 531 33.64 9.58 -25.36
N LYS A 532 33.57 10.02 -26.61
CA LYS A 532 32.44 10.78 -27.11
C LYS A 532 31.24 9.85 -27.34
N ILE A 533 30.11 10.14 -26.75
CA ILE A 533 28.88 9.36 -26.96
C ILE A 533 28.34 9.61 -28.35
N ILE A 534 28.07 8.50 -29.05
CA ILE A 534 27.56 8.45 -30.44
C ILE A 534 26.32 7.57 -30.49
N GLY A 535 25.49 7.73 -31.51
CA GLY A 535 24.32 6.85 -31.69
C GLY A 535 23.13 7.60 -32.28
N THR A 536 21.98 6.96 -32.24
CA THR A 536 20.71 7.46 -32.74
C THR A 536 20.31 8.72 -31.97
N ASP A 537 20.07 9.84 -32.65
CA ASP A 537 19.64 11.11 -32.05
C ASP A 537 18.15 11.10 -31.68
N GLY A 538 17.82 11.86 -30.66
CA GLY A 538 16.45 11.95 -30.12
C GLY A 538 16.11 10.87 -29.09
N CYS A 539 14.85 10.87 -28.68
CA CYS A 539 14.32 9.93 -27.68
C CYS A 539 12.81 9.78 -27.86
N TRP A 540 12.23 8.77 -27.27
CA TRP A 540 10.78 8.54 -27.27
C TRP A 540 10.05 9.76 -26.69
N GLU A 541 9.01 10.22 -27.39
CA GLU A 541 8.19 11.39 -27.02
C GLU A 541 8.97 12.68 -26.72
N GLY A 542 10.24 12.77 -27.13
CA GLY A 542 11.05 13.97 -26.90
C GLY A 542 11.46 14.21 -25.44
N ASN A 543 11.38 13.18 -24.57
CA ASN A 543 11.75 13.31 -23.16
C ASN A 543 13.28 13.38 -22.99
N PRO A 544 13.88 14.53 -22.60
CA PRO A 544 15.33 14.70 -22.48
C PRO A 544 15.97 13.79 -21.41
N GLY A 545 15.18 13.20 -20.54
CA GLY A 545 15.62 12.19 -19.56
C GLY A 545 15.90 10.82 -20.14
N HIS A 546 15.63 10.58 -21.44
CA HIS A 546 15.73 9.27 -22.06
C HIS A 546 16.62 9.25 -23.32
N THR A 547 17.55 10.20 -23.45
CA THR A 547 18.47 10.31 -24.58
C THR A 547 19.61 9.29 -24.49
N LYS A 548 20.32 9.06 -25.60
CA LYS A 548 21.39 8.05 -25.72
C LYS A 548 22.52 8.16 -24.69
N ASP A 549 22.75 9.36 -24.17
CA ASP A 549 23.76 9.64 -23.13
C ASP A 549 23.40 9.00 -21.78
N LYS A 550 22.11 8.73 -21.56
CA LYS A 550 21.62 8.06 -20.35
C LYS A 550 22.14 6.63 -20.18
N ALA A 551 22.56 5.99 -21.26
CA ALA A 551 23.23 4.69 -21.20
C ALA A 551 24.67 4.76 -20.65
N PHE A 552 25.20 5.95 -20.29
CA PHE A 552 26.61 6.15 -19.87
C PHE A 552 26.75 7.09 -18.68
N ASP A 553 25.66 7.49 -18.03
CA ASP A 553 25.70 8.43 -16.89
C ASP A 553 25.93 7.74 -15.53
N GLY A 554 25.93 6.41 -15.52
CA GLY A 554 26.18 5.59 -14.32
C GLY A 554 24.98 5.50 -13.36
N ASP A 555 23.79 5.95 -13.76
CA ASP A 555 22.57 5.83 -13.01
C ASP A 555 21.67 4.72 -13.59
N LEU A 556 21.48 3.63 -12.85
CA LEU A 556 20.67 2.49 -13.29
C LEU A 556 19.16 2.81 -13.38
N LEU A 557 18.71 3.96 -12.89
CA LEU A 557 17.32 4.43 -12.99
C LEU A 557 17.07 5.28 -14.24
N THR A 558 18.13 5.78 -14.90
CA THR A 558 18.04 6.41 -16.20
C THR A 558 18.28 5.38 -17.32
N PHE A 559 17.84 5.66 -18.53
CA PHE A 559 17.98 4.72 -19.65
C PHE A 559 17.81 5.42 -20.99
N PHE A 560 18.38 4.84 -22.02
CA PHE A 560 18.06 5.23 -23.38
C PHE A 560 16.72 4.61 -23.82
N ASP A 561 15.84 5.45 -24.37
CA ASP A 561 14.56 5.06 -25.00
C ASP A 561 14.51 5.74 -26.37
N ALA A 562 14.91 5.00 -27.42
CA ALA A 562 15.13 5.57 -28.73
C ALA A 562 13.82 6.07 -29.40
N PRO A 563 13.89 7.08 -30.30
CA PRO A 563 12.72 7.61 -31.01
C PRO A 563 12.12 6.60 -32.01
N VAL A 564 12.84 5.53 -32.32
CA VAL A 564 12.42 4.48 -33.25
C VAL A 564 12.41 3.12 -32.57
N SER A 565 11.48 2.27 -32.97
CA SER A 565 11.23 0.97 -32.29
C SER A 565 12.28 -0.10 -32.57
N SER A 566 13.08 0.04 -33.60
CA SER A 566 14.13 -0.93 -34.01
C SER A 566 15.30 -0.20 -34.67
N GLU A 567 16.42 -0.93 -34.87
CA GLU A 567 17.62 -0.46 -35.52
C GLU A 567 18.28 0.77 -34.87
N ALA A 568 17.88 1.11 -33.66
CA ALA A 568 18.50 2.13 -32.86
C ALA A 568 19.77 1.62 -32.17
N TRP A 569 20.67 2.55 -31.84
CA TRP A 569 21.91 2.20 -31.18
C TRP A 569 22.49 3.36 -30.37
N THR A 570 23.34 3.02 -29.41
CA THR A 570 24.14 3.96 -28.63
C THR A 570 25.53 3.39 -28.39
N GLY A 571 26.54 4.24 -28.26
CA GLY A 571 27.92 3.77 -28.14
C GLY A 571 28.92 4.91 -27.88
N MET A 572 30.22 4.57 -28.04
CA MET A 572 31.32 5.49 -27.82
C MET A 572 32.31 5.53 -28.97
N ASP A 573 32.77 6.75 -29.27
CA ASP A 573 33.97 7.01 -30.06
C ASP A 573 35.12 7.38 -29.10
N PHE A 574 36.10 6.51 -28.96
CA PHE A 574 37.25 6.75 -28.10
C PHE A 574 38.32 7.66 -28.72
N GLY A 575 38.09 8.17 -29.93
CA GLY A 575 39.03 9.04 -30.65
C GLY A 575 40.27 8.32 -31.24
N LYS A 576 40.60 7.15 -30.69
CA LYS A 576 41.67 6.25 -31.11
C LYS A 576 41.27 4.80 -30.85
N PRO A 577 41.88 3.82 -31.51
CA PRO A 577 41.69 2.41 -31.16
C PRO A 577 42.08 2.15 -29.68
N VAL A 578 41.20 1.45 -28.93
CA VAL A 578 41.40 1.04 -27.55
C VAL A 578 41.16 -0.47 -27.46
N ASP A 579 42.03 -1.17 -26.74
CA ASP A 579 41.87 -2.59 -26.44
C ASP A 579 40.98 -2.74 -25.16
N ILE A 580 39.72 -3.04 -25.40
CA ILE A 580 38.75 -3.31 -24.31
C ILE A 580 38.82 -4.78 -23.92
N GLY A 581 39.14 -5.05 -22.65
CA GLY A 581 39.20 -6.43 -22.15
C GLY A 581 37.87 -6.96 -21.64
N ARG A 582 36.97 -6.07 -21.18
CA ARG A 582 35.63 -6.43 -20.76
C ARG A 582 34.71 -5.23 -20.87
N PHE A 583 33.41 -5.49 -20.94
CA PHE A 583 32.39 -4.48 -20.78
C PHE A 583 31.28 -4.99 -19.85
N VAL A 584 30.60 -4.05 -19.23
CA VAL A 584 29.43 -4.32 -18.36
C VAL A 584 28.24 -3.58 -18.92
N PHE A 585 27.07 -4.21 -18.93
CA PHE A 585 25.84 -3.54 -19.31
C PHE A 585 24.69 -3.94 -18.41
N THR A 586 23.73 -3.04 -18.26
CA THR A 586 22.48 -3.24 -17.50
C THR A 586 21.32 -2.75 -18.35
N GLY A 587 20.29 -3.56 -18.49
CA GLY A 587 19.06 -3.18 -19.16
C GLY A 587 18.22 -2.21 -18.34
N ARG A 588 17.26 -1.57 -18.99
CA ARG A 588 16.25 -0.77 -18.29
C ARG A 588 15.59 -1.62 -17.21
N GLY A 589 15.62 -1.15 -15.97
CA GLY A 589 15.16 -1.90 -14.80
C GLY A 589 14.67 -0.99 -13.68
N ASP A 590 14.83 -1.48 -12.46
CA ASP A 590 14.39 -0.81 -11.21
C ASP A 590 15.56 -0.27 -10.36
N GLY A 591 16.79 -0.31 -10.86
CA GLY A 591 17.97 0.17 -10.14
C GLY A 591 18.39 -0.69 -8.93
N ASN A 592 17.78 -1.85 -8.71
CA ASN A 592 18.03 -2.69 -7.53
C ASN A 592 19.09 -3.78 -7.74
N SER A 593 19.80 -3.76 -8.86
CA SER A 593 20.97 -4.62 -9.11
C SER A 593 22.18 -4.13 -8.33
N ILE A 594 23.16 -5.02 -8.12
CA ILE A 594 24.46 -4.60 -7.61
C ILE A 594 25.13 -3.69 -8.64
N ASP A 595 25.47 -2.47 -8.21
CA ASP A 595 26.12 -1.45 -9.02
C ASP A 595 27.59 -1.31 -8.65
N ILE A 596 28.46 -1.33 -9.69
CA ILE A 596 29.90 -1.26 -9.51
C ILE A 596 30.28 0.12 -8.96
N GLY A 597 31.00 0.12 -7.83
CA GLY A 597 31.43 1.33 -7.14
C GLY A 597 30.64 1.64 -5.87
N ASP A 598 29.42 1.12 -5.73
CA ASP A 598 28.58 1.32 -4.56
C ASP A 598 29.01 0.45 -3.37
N TRP A 599 28.73 0.95 -2.17
CA TRP A 599 29.00 0.26 -0.92
C TRP A 599 27.75 -0.46 -0.42
N TYR A 600 27.91 -1.72 -0.04
CA TYR A 600 26.87 -2.56 0.49
C TYR A 600 27.25 -3.11 1.86
N GLU A 601 26.24 -3.36 2.72
CA GLU A 601 26.38 -4.06 3.98
C GLU A 601 25.40 -5.22 4.01
N LEU A 602 25.93 -6.44 4.23
CA LEU A 602 25.10 -7.61 4.46
C LEU A 602 24.85 -7.75 5.96
N LEU A 603 23.58 -7.92 6.31
CA LEU A 603 23.15 -8.22 7.67
C LEU A 603 22.46 -9.59 7.67
N TYR A 604 22.50 -10.27 8.83
CA TYR A 604 21.72 -11.47 9.09
C TYR A 604 21.07 -11.38 10.48
N TRP A 605 19.92 -12.01 10.62
CA TRP A 605 19.20 -11.98 11.89
C TRP A 605 19.76 -12.99 12.88
N LYS A 606 20.07 -12.53 14.09
CA LYS A 606 20.57 -13.37 15.19
C LYS A 606 20.23 -12.73 16.55
N GLU A 607 19.83 -13.52 17.56
CA GLU A 607 19.67 -13.08 18.96
C GLU A 607 18.79 -11.82 19.09
N GLY A 608 17.68 -11.75 18.34
CA GLY A 608 16.71 -10.66 18.43
C GLY A 608 17.08 -9.40 17.67
N GLY A 609 18.11 -9.42 16.80
CA GLY A 609 18.53 -8.25 16.03
C GLY A 609 19.28 -8.55 14.74
N TRP A 610 19.56 -7.49 13.98
CA TRP A 610 20.39 -7.55 12.79
C TRP A 610 21.88 -7.45 13.13
N HIS A 611 22.68 -8.41 12.69
CA HIS A 611 24.12 -8.46 12.87
C HIS A 611 24.84 -8.26 11.53
N SER A 612 25.82 -7.36 11.49
CA SER A 612 26.59 -7.09 10.28
C SER A 612 27.55 -8.22 9.96
N ALA A 613 27.51 -8.71 8.72
CA ALA A 613 28.49 -9.60 8.13
C ALA A 613 29.62 -8.85 7.38
N GLY A 614 29.61 -7.53 7.50
CA GLY A 614 30.62 -6.63 6.93
C GLY A 614 30.14 -5.83 5.72
N LYS A 615 30.92 -4.79 5.44
CA LYS A 615 30.71 -3.85 4.33
C LYS A 615 31.63 -4.21 3.18
N ARG A 616 31.11 -4.11 1.94
CA ARG A 616 31.90 -4.36 0.72
C ARG A 616 31.57 -3.31 -0.33
N LYS A 617 32.61 -2.87 -1.04
CA LYS A 617 32.45 -2.10 -2.27
C LYS A 617 32.28 -3.06 -3.43
N ALA A 618 31.30 -2.85 -4.29
CA ALA A 618 31.09 -3.69 -5.46
C ALA A 618 32.15 -3.38 -6.52
N GLU A 619 32.96 -4.37 -6.88
CA GLU A 619 33.94 -4.32 -7.97
C GLU A 619 33.42 -4.98 -9.25
N THR A 620 32.38 -5.79 -9.10
CA THR A 620 31.68 -6.50 -10.17
C THR A 620 30.17 -6.37 -9.99
N VAL A 621 29.40 -6.90 -10.92
CA VAL A 621 27.91 -6.91 -10.90
C VAL A 621 27.31 -7.88 -9.86
N HIS A 622 28.13 -8.38 -8.93
CA HIS A 622 27.72 -9.23 -7.83
C HIS A 622 28.61 -9.03 -6.61
N LEU A 623 28.10 -9.41 -5.45
CA LEU A 623 28.86 -9.45 -4.20
C LEU A 623 29.04 -10.92 -3.76
N LEU A 624 30.20 -11.24 -3.23
CA LEU A 624 30.47 -12.53 -2.61
C LEU A 624 30.65 -12.35 -1.10
N TYR A 625 29.88 -13.07 -0.30
CA TYR A 625 30.06 -13.16 1.16
C TYR A 625 30.30 -14.61 1.51
N GLU A 626 31.52 -14.90 1.93
CA GLU A 626 31.96 -16.23 2.31
C GLU A 626 31.67 -16.50 3.81
N ASP A 627 31.64 -17.76 4.17
CA ASP A 627 31.51 -18.21 5.58
C ASP A 627 30.23 -17.72 6.31
N MET A 628 29.14 -17.62 5.58
CA MET A 628 27.85 -17.16 6.11
C MET A 628 27.05 -18.31 6.75
N PRO A 629 26.32 -18.08 7.86
CA PRO A 629 25.54 -19.14 8.53
C PRO A 629 24.36 -19.59 7.66
N ARG A 630 24.20 -20.91 7.47
CA ARG A 630 23.06 -21.45 6.71
C ARG A 630 21.75 -21.26 7.48
N GLY A 631 20.62 -21.09 6.78
CA GLY A 631 19.29 -20.99 7.39
C GLY A 631 18.98 -19.64 8.02
N ALA A 632 19.88 -18.67 7.90
CA ALA A 632 19.65 -17.31 8.37
C ALA A 632 18.71 -16.52 7.46
N LEU A 633 18.02 -15.54 8.03
CA LEU A 633 17.37 -14.47 7.30
C LEU A 633 18.38 -13.36 7.06
N TYR A 634 18.51 -12.92 5.82
CA TYR A 634 19.48 -11.94 5.38
C TYR A 634 18.81 -10.64 4.92
N TRP A 635 19.56 -9.54 5.00
CA TRP A 635 19.19 -8.22 4.50
C TRP A 635 20.43 -7.56 3.91
N LEU A 636 20.39 -7.25 2.60
CA LEU A 636 21.47 -6.52 1.92
C LEU A 636 21.08 -5.06 1.82
N ARG A 637 21.86 -4.19 2.46
CA ARG A 637 21.71 -2.73 2.41
C ARG A 637 22.60 -2.13 1.35
N ASP A 638 22.09 -1.12 0.66
CA ASP A 638 22.88 -0.24 -0.19
C ASP A 638 23.17 1.06 0.55
N LEU A 639 24.42 1.25 0.94
CA LEU A 639 24.86 2.40 1.71
C LEU A 639 25.14 3.64 0.86
N SER A 640 25.19 3.50 -0.48
CA SER A 640 25.46 4.58 -1.43
C SER A 640 24.18 5.23 -1.93
N LYS A 641 23.20 4.46 -2.36
CA LYS A 641 21.96 4.95 -3.02
C LYS A 641 20.71 4.66 -2.22
N GLY A 642 20.68 3.61 -1.39
CA GLY A 642 19.58 3.27 -0.48
C GLY A 642 18.26 2.90 -1.15
N LYS A 643 17.21 2.83 -0.40
CA LYS A 643 15.76 2.76 -0.64
C LYS A 643 15.18 1.35 -0.71
N GLU A 644 14.87 0.82 -1.89
CA GLU A 644 14.18 -0.47 -2.01
C GLU A 644 15.08 -1.62 -1.59
N GLU A 645 14.93 -2.11 -0.38
CA GLU A 645 15.69 -3.23 0.19
C GLU A 645 14.73 -4.28 0.73
N ARG A 646 15.05 -5.56 0.59
CA ARG A 646 14.18 -6.64 1.05
C ARG A 646 14.98 -7.74 1.73
N ILE A 647 14.33 -8.39 2.68
CA ILE A 647 14.86 -9.58 3.35
C ILE A 647 14.77 -10.81 2.44
N PHE A 648 15.74 -11.71 2.59
CA PHE A 648 15.79 -12.95 1.83
C PHE A 648 16.43 -14.10 2.63
N SER A 649 16.09 -15.30 2.27
CA SER A 649 16.88 -16.50 2.60
C SER A 649 17.78 -16.86 1.43
N TYR A 650 18.79 -17.69 1.67
CA TYR A 650 19.67 -18.18 0.60
C TYR A 650 19.54 -19.69 0.50
N GLU A 651 18.90 -20.14 -0.57
CA GLU A 651 18.51 -21.52 -0.79
C GLU A 651 18.99 -21.97 -2.18
N ASP A 652 19.63 -23.13 -2.26
CA ASP A 652 20.11 -23.72 -3.53
C ASP A 652 20.93 -22.77 -4.41
N GLY A 653 21.79 -21.96 -3.76
CA GLY A 653 22.64 -21.01 -4.47
C GLY A 653 21.95 -19.73 -4.96
N LYS A 654 20.72 -19.43 -4.49
CA LYS A 654 19.92 -18.27 -4.93
C LYS A 654 19.34 -17.49 -3.74
N GLN A 655 19.10 -16.20 -3.95
CA GLN A 655 18.32 -15.35 -3.05
C GLN A 655 16.83 -15.67 -3.23
N VAL A 656 16.17 -16.08 -2.14
CA VAL A 656 14.72 -16.30 -2.05
C VAL A 656 14.11 -15.15 -1.26
N TRP A 657 13.24 -14.37 -1.88
CA TRP A 657 12.73 -13.12 -1.36
C TRP A 657 11.43 -13.26 -0.58
N TRP A 658 11.35 -12.49 0.49
CA TRP A 658 10.22 -12.52 1.41
C TRP A 658 9.55 -11.14 1.60
#